data_903081b408ed0a9125873ca0e840ff8b
#
_entry.id   903081b408ed0a9125873ca0e840ff8b
#
_cell.length_a   1.000
_cell.length_b   1.000
_cell.length_c   1.000
_cell.angle_alpha   90.00
_cell.angle_beta   90.00
_cell.angle_gamma   90.00
#
_symmetry.space_group_name_H-M   'P 1'
#
loop_
_entity.id
_entity.type
_entity.pdbx_description
1 polymer ?
#
loop_
_entity_poly.entity_id
_entity_poly.type
_entity_poly.pdbx_seq_one_letter_code
_entity_poly.pdbx_strand_id
1 'polypeptide(L)'
;MPREAFPEINDTKVFVSTIYPGNTAEDIERIVTDPLEEVLKGVSNLVEIRSTSSEDFSVIDIEFDENITIDDAKQKVKDLVDGVKGGPDWPIFNNAKVEPNIFELDFSELQPILNISLIGDYPIDQLKVYAERLENKIEQLPQIKEVNIRGIQIFEVEVAVDIYKMTAARVSFNDILGAISQENSTISSGNIVLGGQRRNIRLTGEIENPDELKNFVVKTDGGPVYLGDLAKISFKEKEATSYARSFGEKAVLLDVVKRGGKNLIMASQDIRKIVEKSQDIGLPKDLDITISNDQSSMTLNQVSELVNSIIFGILLVVTVLMFFLGFRNALFVGFAIPMSMFMSFMILSALGYTMNTMVLFGLVMGLGMLVDNGIVVVENVFRLMEKEGMSRIQAAKAGIGEIAFPIIVSTATTIAAFVPLGAWPGLMGEFMIYFPITLSVVLGSSLVVAIFFNSMLVSQFMEIKERQISSRSLWKLTFIMGGLGIILLLGNPNVRIFGNLMVLTPIIFWMYKLFIKNWAQSFQNTFLVSLENKYRKFLGFALSGFKPILFLGGTFFLLFSSFALMGIFPPSVEFFPENQPKQILVFIEYPEGTAIKKTNTTTSRIEQEIFKVIERPEYNDGEFNLLVESGVAQVGEGAGNPYIDNGNTNELPHKGKITLTMREFKLRGGVSSESLRKDIQKQLDGKFPGVAISVEKDANGPPAGYPITIEITGENYLNLIQTAQNMKDYLNKINVSGVEELK
;
A
#
# COMPACT_ATOMS: atom_id res chain seq x y z
N MET A 1 -18.16 -0.02 1.06
CA MET A 1 -16.86 -0.07 1.76
C MET A 1 -15.78 0.17 0.72
N PRO A 2 -14.98 1.23 0.82
CA PRO A 2 -13.85 1.48 -0.08
C PRO A 2 -12.83 0.34 -0.01
N ARG A 3 -12.04 0.15 -1.06
CA ARG A 3 -11.03 -0.92 -1.14
C ARG A 3 -9.66 -0.32 -1.33
N GLU A 4 -8.72 -0.71 -0.48
CA GLU A 4 -7.35 -0.21 -0.44
C GLU A 4 -6.35 -1.35 -0.33
N ALA A 5 -5.10 -1.11 -0.68
CA ALA A 5 -4.05 -2.11 -0.52
C ALA A 5 -3.64 -2.22 0.96
N PHE A 6 -3.36 -1.08 1.59
CA PHE A 6 -2.95 -0.98 2.98
C PHE A 6 -3.97 -0.17 3.79
N PRO A 7 -4.08 -0.38 5.11
CA PRO A 7 -4.88 0.49 5.98
C PRO A 7 -4.30 1.91 6.02
N GLU A 8 -5.14 2.90 6.26
CA GLU A 8 -4.68 4.23 6.63
C GLU A 8 -3.98 4.14 7.99
N ILE A 9 -2.78 4.65 8.06
CA ILE A 9 -1.97 4.68 9.27
C ILE A 9 -1.83 6.14 9.66
N ASN A 10 -2.34 6.48 10.84
CA ASN A 10 -2.14 7.79 11.43
C ASN A 10 -0.78 7.80 12.13
N ASP A 11 0.26 8.18 11.41
CA ASP A 11 1.55 8.45 12.03
C ASP A 11 1.45 9.80 12.76
N THR A 12 1.88 9.83 14.02
CA THR A 12 1.91 11.06 14.83
C THR A 12 3.10 11.95 14.53
N LYS A 13 3.75 11.76 13.37
CA LYS A 13 4.91 12.53 12.91
C LYS A 13 4.51 13.68 12.00
N VAL A 14 5.06 14.85 12.31
CA VAL A 14 4.96 16.06 11.48
C VAL A 14 6.35 16.41 10.98
N PHE A 15 6.46 16.68 9.70
CA PHE A 15 7.70 17.06 9.04
C PHE A 15 7.67 18.55 8.69
N VAL A 16 8.81 19.21 8.91
CA VAL A 16 9.04 20.60 8.46
C VAL A 16 10.22 20.58 7.51
N SER A 17 9.98 20.76 6.21
CA SER A 17 11.04 20.85 5.21
C SER A 17 11.24 22.30 4.75
N THR A 18 12.48 22.70 4.60
CA THR A 18 12.83 24.06 4.17
C THR A 18 13.92 24.01 3.12
N ILE A 19 13.64 24.56 1.96
CA ILE A 19 14.60 24.66 0.86
C ILE A 19 15.19 26.07 0.86
N TYR A 20 16.53 26.18 0.98
CA TYR A 20 17.26 27.44 0.93
C TYR A 20 18.51 27.31 0.05
N PRO A 21 18.37 27.50 -1.27
CA PRO A 21 19.40 27.21 -2.26
C PRO A 21 20.68 28.04 -2.09
N GLY A 22 21.84 27.46 -2.42
CA GLY A 22 23.15 28.11 -2.42
C GLY A 22 23.86 28.08 -1.06
N ASN A 23 23.39 27.24 -0.13
CA ASN A 23 23.92 27.18 1.23
C ASN A 23 24.49 25.80 1.55
N THR A 24 25.58 25.78 2.31
CA THR A 24 26.17 24.54 2.83
C THR A 24 25.30 23.93 3.93
N ALA A 25 25.50 22.65 4.25
CA ALA A 25 24.80 21.99 5.34
C ALA A 25 24.98 22.72 6.69
N GLU A 26 26.18 23.24 6.98
CA GLU A 26 26.47 24.05 8.19
C GLU A 26 25.69 25.38 8.21
N ASP A 27 25.53 26.03 7.05
CA ASP A 27 24.75 27.27 6.96
C ASP A 27 23.27 27.00 7.12
N ILE A 28 22.75 25.91 6.51
CA ILE A 28 21.38 25.48 6.68
C ILE A 28 21.10 25.16 8.14
N GLU A 29 21.96 24.40 8.82
CA GLU A 29 21.85 24.13 10.26
C GLU A 29 21.70 25.41 11.05
N ARG A 30 22.67 26.32 10.93
CA ARG A 30 22.73 27.54 11.72
C ARG A 30 21.60 28.52 11.43
N ILE A 31 21.19 28.68 10.17
CA ILE A 31 20.27 29.75 9.73
C ILE A 31 18.81 29.29 9.72
N VAL A 32 18.57 28.03 9.47
CA VAL A 32 17.23 27.48 9.28
C VAL A 32 16.89 26.48 10.37
N THR A 33 17.70 25.44 10.55
CA THR A 33 17.39 24.29 11.40
C THR A 33 17.39 24.65 12.88
N ASP A 34 18.47 25.22 13.40
CA ASP A 34 18.62 25.61 14.82
C ASP A 34 17.51 26.55 15.31
N PRO A 35 17.17 27.65 14.59
CA PRO A 35 16.09 28.53 14.99
C PRO A 35 14.71 27.85 15.05
N LEU A 36 14.45 26.92 14.14
CA LEU A 36 13.20 26.14 14.15
C LEU A 36 13.19 25.12 15.29
N GLU A 37 14.29 24.38 15.48
CA GLU A 37 14.40 23.39 16.54
C GLU A 37 14.23 24.01 17.93
N GLU A 38 14.84 25.19 18.19
CA GLU A 38 14.75 25.85 19.48
C GLU A 38 13.31 26.11 19.90
N VAL A 39 12.47 26.52 18.95
CA VAL A 39 11.06 26.80 19.21
C VAL A 39 10.23 25.51 19.24
N LEU A 40 10.53 24.56 18.35
CA LEU A 40 9.81 23.29 18.25
C LEU A 40 10.05 22.36 19.44
N LYS A 41 11.22 22.42 20.09
CA LYS A 41 11.49 21.72 21.37
C LYS A 41 10.52 22.08 22.49
N GLY A 42 9.88 23.25 22.39
CA GLY A 42 8.88 23.71 23.37
C GLY A 42 7.44 23.25 23.10
N VAL A 43 7.17 22.51 22.03
CA VAL A 43 5.83 22.09 21.65
C VAL A 43 5.27 21.07 22.66
N SER A 44 3.98 21.20 23.01
CA SER A 44 3.33 20.27 23.93
C SER A 44 3.07 18.91 23.27
N ASN A 45 3.19 17.84 24.04
CA ASN A 45 3.05 16.44 23.58
C ASN A 45 4.19 15.96 22.66
N LEU A 46 5.34 16.61 22.67
CA LEU A 46 6.55 16.19 21.96
C LEU A 46 7.10 14.90 22.60
N VAL A 47 7.36 13.91 21.79
CA VAL A 47 8.08 12.67 22.16
C VAL A 47 9.55 12.78 21.73
N GLU A 48 9.77 13.06 20.45
CA GLU A 48 11.11 13.17 19.87
C GLU A 48 11.14 14.23 18.77
N ILE A 49 12.30 14.88 18.63
CA ILE A 49 12.60 15.76 17.50
C ILE A 49 13.95 15.37 16.93
N ARG A 50 14.01 15.21 15.63
CA ARG A 50 15.22 14.94 14.86
C ARG A 50 15.28 15.90 13.70
N SER A 51 16.48 16.35 13.37
CA SER A 51 16.68 17.19 12.20
C SER A 51 17.84 16.70 11.34
N THR A 52 17.74 16.97 10.07
CA THR A 52 18.81 16.72 9.10
C THR A 52 19.02 17.97 8.27
N SER A 53 20.24 18.49 8.31
CA SER A 53 20.68 19.61 7.48
C SER A 53 21.59 19.10 6.38
N SER A 54 21.20 19.32 5.15
CA SER A 54 21.95 18.98 3.93
C SER A 54 22.25 20.25 3.13
N GLU A 55 23.03 20.14 2.07
CA GLU A 55 23.22 21.26 1.13
C GLU A 55 21.86 21.68 0.56
N ASP A 56 21.55 22.97 0.67
CA ASP A 56 20.30 23.61 0.22
C ASP A 56 19.01 23.19 0.95
N PHE A 57 19.05 22.29 1.93
CA PHE A 57 17.84 21.65 2.45
C PHE A 57 17.90 21.33 3.95
N SER A 58 16.82 21.64 4.67
CA SER A 58 16.58 21.25 6.06
C SER A 58 15.33 20.39 6.17
N VAL A 59 15.36 19.33 6.95
CA VAL A 59 14.19 18.55 7.38
C VAL A 59 14.20 18.40 8.88
N ILE A 60 13.07 18.67 9.52
CA ILE A 60 12.87 18.44 10.95
C ILE A 60 11.71 17.44 11.07
N ASP A 61 11.96 16.30 11.69
CA ASP A 61 11.01 15.24 12.03
C ASP A 61 10.59 15.41 13.49
N ILE A 62 9.30 15.55 13.74
CA ILE A 62 8.72 15.83 15.05
C ILE A 62 7.72 14.73 15.38
N GLU A 63 8.03 13.88 16.33
CA GLU A 63 7.17 12.80 16.79
C GLU A 63 6.37 13.25 18.02
N PHE A 64 5.06 13.10 17.95
CA PHE A 64 4.12 13.44 19.00
C PHE A 64 3.59 12.22 19.70
N ASP A 65 3.10 12.43 20.95
CA ASP A 65 2.39 11.42 21.71
C ASP A 65 1.07 11.00 21.02
N GLU A 66 0.70 9.72 21.14
CA GLU A 66 -0.50 9.12 20.51
C GLU A 66 -1.83 9.79 20.96
N ASN A 67 -1.81 10.63 22.00
CA ASN A 67 -3.01 11.32 22.50
C ASN A 67 -3.37 12.60 21.73
N ILE A 68 -2.59 13.00 20.74
CA ILE A 68 -2.87 14.18 19.89
C ILE A 68 -3.29 13.74 18.49
N THR A 69 -4.24 14.46 17.89
CA THR A 69 -4.55 14.24 16.48
C THR A 69 -3.46 14.86 15.60
N ILE A 70 -3.21 14.26 14.44
CA ILE A 70 -2.17 14.76 13.51
C ILE A 70 -2.48 16.18 13.04
N ASP A 71 -3.76 16.51 12.83
CA ASP A 71 -4.19 17.85 12.46
C ASP A 71 -3.86 18.89 13.54
N ASP A 72 -4.11 18.56 14.82
CA ASP A 72 -3.77 19.43 15.95
C ASP A 72 -2.25 19.59 16.10
N ALA A 73 -1.49 18.50 15.92
CA ALA A 73 -0.03 18.54 15.93
C ALA A 73 0.52 19.44 14.82
N LYS A 74 0.03 19.26 13.60
CA LYS A 74 0.40 20.06 12.43
C LYS A 74 0.07 21.54 12.62
N GLN A 75 -1.09 21.87 13.20
CA GLN A 75 -1.46 23.24 13.49
C GLN A 75 -0.53 23.88 14.54
N LYS A 76 -0.17 23.15 15.61
CA LYS A 76 0.78 23.65 16.61
C LYS A 76 2.18 23.90 16.02
N VAL A 77 2.67 22.97 15.20
CA VAL A 77 3.94 23.15 14.49
C VAL A 77 3.88 24.37 13.58
N LYS A 78 2.81 24.52 12.83
CA LYS A 78 2.61 25.65 11.92
C LYS A 78 2.63 26.99 12.65
N ASP A 79 1.91 27.08 13.77
CA ASP A 79 1.85 28.33 14.55
C ASP A 79 3.24 28.73 15.07
N LEU A 80 4.07 27.77 15.49
CA LEU A 80 5.43 28.02 15.96
C LEU A 80 6.37 28.39 14.80
N VAL A 81 6.32 27.66 13.69
CA VAL A 81 7.13 27.92 12.49
C VAL A 81 6.78 29.30 11.88
N ASP A 82 5.51 29.65 11.79
CA ASP A 82 5.07 30.97 11.31
C ASP A 82 5.58 32.10 12.23
N GLY A 83 5.69 31.84 13.54
CA GLY A 83 6.29 32.75 14.51
C GLY A 83 7.77 33.05 14.20
N VAL A 84 8.58 32.01 13.96
CA VAL A 84 10.01 32.11 13.59
C VAL A 84 10.17 32.79 12.24
N LYS A 85 9.41 32.35 11.24
CA LYS A 85 9.39 32.93 9.89
C LYS A 85 9.02 34.42 9.90
N GLY A 86 8.14 34.84 10.82
CA GLY A 86 7.76 36.25 11.02
C GLY A 86 8.93 37.14 11.47
N GLY A 87 9.95 36.58 12.10
CA GLY A 87 11.11 37.29 12.67
C GLY A 87 11.96 38.05 11.65
N PRO A 88 12.74 39.01 12.12
CA PRO A 88 13.63 39.81 11.24
C PRO A 88 14.85 39.01 10.74
N ASP A 89 15.27 37.99 11.48
CA ASP A 89 16.48 37.21 11.20
C ASP A 89 16.21 36.00 10.27
N TRP A 90 14.95 35.76 9.91
CA TRP A 90 14.59 34.67 9.00
C TRP A 90 15.11 34.93 7.58
N PRO A 91 15.70 33.91 6.93
CA PRO A 91 16.36 34.09 5.63
C PRO A 91 15.42 34.54 4.53
N ILE A 92 15.96 35.35 3.62
CA ILE A 92 15.28 35.89 2.44
C ILE A 92 15.97 35.37 1.19
N PHE A 93 15.21 34.78 0.28
CA PHE A 93 15.68 34.33 -1.02
C PHE A 93 14.83 34.96 -2.11
N ASN A 94 15.44 35.55 -3.14
CA ASN A 94 14.74 36.22 -4.24
C ASN A 94 13.69 37.26 -3.78
N ASN A 95 14.05 38.12 -2.81
CA ASN A 95 13.16 39.13 -2.21
C ASN A 95 11.91 38.57 -1.47
N ALA A 96 11.81 37.27 -1.24
CA ALA A 96 10.78 36.64 -0.44
C ALA A 96 11.41 35.90 0.74
N LYS A 97 10.70 35.82 1.86
CA LYS A 97 11.10 34.96 2.97
C LYS A 97 11.07 33.51 2.52
N VAL A 98 12.07 32.74 2.93
CA VAL A 98 12.10 31.30 2.69
C VAL A 98 10.88 30.66 3.33
N GLU A 99 10.21 29.77 2.60
CA GLU A 99 8.93 29.18 3.01
C GLU A 99 9.12 27.75 3.52
N PRO A 100 8.98 27.48 4.84
CA PRO A 100 8.95 26.14 5.36
C PRO A 100 7.67 25.41 4.92
N ASN A 101 7.80 24.19 4.46
CA ASN A 101 6.69 23.31 4.14
C ASN A 101 6.44 22.33 5.28
N ILE A 102 5.20 22.35 5.83
CA ILE A 102 4.80 21.51 6.95
C ILE A 102 3.85 20.45 6.42
N PHE A 103 4.22 19.19 6.59
CA PHE A 103 3.45 18.06 6.06
C PHE A 103 3.53 16.84 6.98
N GLU A 104 2.59 15.94 6.80
CA GLU A 104 2.55 14.62 7.37
C GLU A 104 2.86 13.58 6.28
N LEU A 105 3.38 12.44 6.67
CA LEU A 105 3.58 11.32 5.77
C LEU A 105 2.37 10.38 5.87
N ASP A 106 1.43 10.51 4.95
CA ASP A 106 0.41 9.47 4.76
C ASP A 106 0.99 8.36 3.89
N PHE A 107 1.27 7.22 4.50
CA PHE A 107 1.84 6.06 3.81
C PHE A 107 0.98 5.57 2.63
N SER A 108 -0.32 5.79 2.68
CA SER A 108 -1.24 5.45 1.60
C SER A 108 -1.09 6.36 0.38
N GLU A 109 -0.50 7.54 0.57
CA GLU A 109 -0.28 8.59 -0.43
C GLU A 109 1.19 8.69 -0.90
N LEU A 110 2.13 8.02 -0.23
CA LEU A 110 3.55 8.05 -0.61
C LEU A 110 3.88 7.18 -1.81
N GLN A 111 3.13 6.11 -2.01
CA GLN A 111 3.39 5.19 -3.12
C GLN A 111 2.38 5.40 -4.24
N PRO A 112 2.84 5.51 -5.49
CA PRO A 112 1.93 5.53 -6.63
C PRO A 112 1.12 4.23 -6.69
N ILE A 113 -0.17 4.36 -6.94
CA ILE A 113 -1.08 3.22 -7.09
C ILE A 113 -0.87 2.49 -8.42
N LEU A 114 -0.35 3.19 -9.40
CA LEU A 114 0.10 2.68 -10.70
C LEU A 114 1.05 3.67 -11.35
N ASN A 115 1.87 3.17 -12.27
CA ASN A 115 2.76 3.96 -13.10
C ASN A 115 2.33 3.84 -14.56
N ILE A 116 2.35 4.95 -15.30
CA ILE A 116 2.07 4.99 -16.73
C ILE A 116 3.36 5.40 -17.43
N SER A 117 3.87 4.56 -18.32
CA SER A 117 5.05 4.85 -19.15
C SER A 117 4.62 5.23 -20.56
N LEU A 118 5.09 6.37 -21.04
CA LEU A 118 4.92 6.81 -22.43
C LEU A 118 6.24 6.58 -23.17
N ILE A 119 6.22 5.72 -24.16
CA ILE A 119 7.38 5.31 -24.96
C ILE A 119 7.08 5.54 -26.44
N GLY A 120 8.02 6.08 -27.19
CA GLY A 120 7.87 6.29 -28.63
C GLY A 120 9.02 7.08 -29.22
N ASP A 121 9.15 7.03 -30.52
CA ASP A 121 10.17 7.81 -31.28
C ASP A 121 9.74 9.27 -31.45
N TYR A 122 9.53 9.92 -30.27
CA TYR A 122 9.14 11.33 -30.15
C TYR A 122 10.18 12.12 -29.37
N PRO A 123 10.39 13.41 -29.69
CA PRO A 123 11.12 14.30 -28.81
C PRO A 123 10.49 14.36 -27.41
N ILE A 124 11.32 14.50 -26.37
CA ILE A 124 10.84 14.48 -24.98
C ILE A 124 9.84 15.60 -24.69
N ASP A 125 9.98 16.75 -25.34
CA ASP A 125 9.03 17.86 -25.25
C ASP A 125 7.62 17.49 -25.77
N GLN A 126 7.53 16.70 -26.83
CA GLN A 126 6.24 16.18 -27.30
C GLN A 126 5.67 15.12 -26.35
N LEU A 127 6.52 14.19 -25.85
CA LEU A 127 6.08 13.23 -24.84
C LEU A 127 5.58 13.93 -23.58
N LYS A 128 6.21 15.04 -23.18
CA LYS A 128 5.75 15.90 -22.09
C LYS A 128 4.33 16.42 -22.32
N VAL A 129 4.05 16.98 -23.51
CA VAL A 129 2.71 17.47 -23.85
C VAL A 129 1.66 16.37 -23.79
N TYR A 130 2.00 15.14 -24.21
CA TYR A 130 1.10 13.98 -24.10
C TYR A 130 0.89 13.56 -22.64
N ALA A 131 1.95 13.59 -21.84
CA ALA A 131 1.88 13.30 -20.39
C ALA A 131 1.01 14.32 -19.67
N GLU A 132 1.21 15.62 -19.87
CA GLU A 132 0.39 16.71 -19.27
C GLU A 132 -1.09 16.60 -19.66
N ARG A 133 -1.41 16.13 -20.86
CA ARG A 133 -2.79 15.88 -21.26
C ARG A 133 -3.43 14.72 -20.49
N LEU A 134 -2.67 13.67 -20.20
CA LEU A 134 -3.14 12.55 -19.39
C LEU A 134 -3.24 12.95 -17.92
N GLU A 135 -2.23 13.62 -17.38
CA GLU A 135 -2.22 14.20 -16.04
C GLU A 135 -3.49 15.01 -15.78
N ASN A 136 -3.75 16.05 -16.60
CA ASN A 136 -4.91 16.91 -16.47
C ASN A 136 -6.26 16.18 -16.48
N LYS A 137 -6.37 15.03 -17.20
CA LYS A 137 -7.59 14.21 -17.21
C LYS A 137 -7.67 13.29 -16.01
N ILE A 138 -6.55 12.75 -15.56
CA ILE A 138 -6.48 11.79 -14.45
C ILE A 138 -6.71 12.53 -13.13
N GLU A 139 -6.15 13.72 -12.95
CA GLU A 139 -6.34 14.55 -11.74
C GLU A 139 -7.76 15.06 -11.55
N GLN A 140 -8.59 15.08 -12.60
CA GLN A 140 -10.02 15.38 -12.46
C GLN A 140 -10.81 14.28 -11.75
N LEU A 141 -10.24 13.10 -11.59
CA LEU A 141 -10.88 12.02 -10.83
C LEU A 141 -10.87 12.33 -9.33
N PRO A 142 -12.00 12.22 -8.64
CA PRO A 142 -12.09 12.55 -7.21
C PRO A 142 -11.28 11.60 -6.32
N GLN A 143 -10.85 10.47 -6.88
CA GLN A 143 -10.03 9.48 -6.19
C GLN A 143 -8.54 9.83 -6.21
N ILE A 144 -8.09 10.68 -7.14
CA ILE A 144 -6.68 10.99 -7.37
C ILE A 144 -6.29 12.24 -6.60
N LYS A 145 -5.12 12.21 -5.96
CA LYS A 145 -4.51 13.34 -5.29
C LYS A 145 -3.70 14.17 -6.27
N GLU A 146 -2.78 13.53 -6.95
CA GLU A 146 -1.83 14.15 -7.87
C GLU A 146 -1.26 13.12 -8.85
N VAL A 147 -0.70 13.62 -9.95
CA VAL A 147 0.04 12.83 -10.92
C VAL A 147 1.41 13.46 -11.13
N ASN A 148 2.47 12.75 -10.78
CA ASN A 148 3.82 13.25 -10.90
C ASN A 148 4.46 12.81 -12.21
N ILE A 149 4.82 13.76 -13.07
CA ILE A 149 5.48 13.47 -14.34
C ILE A 149 7.00 13.43 -14.12
N ARG A 150 7.66 12.35 -14.57
CA ARG A 150 9.09 12.12 -14.43
C ARG A 150 9.76 11.88 -15.80
N GLY A 151 11.04 12.21 -15.89
CA GLY A 151 11.81 12.01 -17.12
C GLY A 151 11.54 13.05 -18.19
N ILE A 152 10.95 14.19 -17.82
CA ILE A 152 10.71 15.32 -18.73
C ILE A 152 11.91 16.26 -18.78
N GLN A 153 12.02 16.97 -19.88
CA GLN A 153 12.98 18.04 -20.07
C GLN A 153 12.28 19.39 -20.03
N ILE A 154 12.76 20.27 -19.17
CA ILE A 154 12.23 21.64 -19.02
C ILE A 154 13.17 22.57 -19.77
N PHE A 155 12.62 23.52 -20.51
CA PHE A 155 13.37 24.59 -21.13
C PHE A 155 13.33 25.85 -20.30
N GLU A 156 14.40 26.61 -20.33
CA GLU A 156 14.52 27.91 -19.65
C GLU A 156 15.10 28.95 -20.60
N VAL A 157 14.81 30.20 -20.31
CA VAL A 157 15.44 31.35 -20.99
C VAL A 157 16.61 31.80 -20.13
N GLU A 158 17.81 31.56 -20.60
CA GLU A 158 19.03 32.06 -19.96
C GLU A 158 19.30 33.50 -20.40
N VAL A 159 19.46 34.39 -19.45
CA VAL A 159 19.88 35.77 -19.65
C VAL A 159 21.31 35.91 -19.09
N ALA A 160 22.32 35.62 -19.91
CA ALA A 160 23.71 35.69 -19.54
C ALA A 160 24.24 37.13 -19.65
N VAL A 161 24.33 37.81 -18.53
CA VAL A 161 24.63 39.23 -18.44
C VAL A 161 26.16 39.49 -18.45
N ASP A 162 26.57 40.47 -19.21
CA ASP A 162 27.97 40.92 -19.28
C ASP A 162 28.19 42.02 -18.24
N ILE A 163 29.01 41.70 -17.21
CA ILE A 163 29.32 42.61 -16.09
C ILE A 163 29.99 43.90 -16.56
N TYR A 164 30.83 43.85 -17.60
CA TYR A 164 31.51 45.05 -18.11
C TYR A 164 30.52 46.00 -18.79
N LYS A 165 29.59 45.44 -19.54
CA LYS A 165 28.50 46.23 -20.19
C LYS A 165 27.56 46.81 -19.15
N MET A 166 27.19 46.03 -18.10
CA MET A 166 26.39 46.54 -16.97
C MET A 166 27.05 47.71 -16.30
N THR A 167 28.37 47.59 -15.99
CA THR A 167 29.13 48.64 -15.33
C THR A 167 29.23 49.90 -16.20
N ALA A 168 29.45 49.72 -17.50
CA ALA A 168 29.53 50.84 -18.44
C ALA A 168 28.16 51.55 -18.56
N ALA A 169 27.05 50.79 -18.56
CA ALA A 169 25.69 51.35 -18.60
C ALA A 169 25.16 51.80 -17.21
N ARG A 170 25.92 51.57 -16.13
CA ARG A 170 25.50 51.80 -14.72
C ARG A 170 24.19 51.13 -14.38
N VAL A 171 24.01 49.88 -14.79
CA VAL A 171 22.84 49.03 -14.56
C VAL A 171 23.19 47.98 -13.50
N SER A 172 22.30 47.77 -12.55
CA SER A 172 22.42 46.73 -11.53
C SER A 172 21.64 45.48 -11.94
N PHE A 173 21.90 44.33 -11.28
CA PHE A 173 21.06 43.12 -11.45
C PHE A 173 19.60 43.38 -11.05
N ASN A 174 19.35 44.23 -10.04
CA ASN A 174 18.00 44.58 -9.62
C ASN A 174 17.22 45.37 -10.69
N ASP A 175 17.93 46.22 -11.48
CA ASP A 175 17.32 46.92 -12.60
C ASP A 175 16.84 45.92 -13.69
N ILE A 176 17.66 44.90 -13.98
CA ILE A 176 17.35 43.87 -14.94
C ILE A 176 16.18 43.00 -14.44
N LEU A 177 16.24 42.53 -13.18
CA LEU A 177 15.14 41.75 -12.60
C LEU A 177 13.82 42.53 -12.55
N GLY A 178 13.94 43.82 -12.16
CA GLY A 178 12.79 44.74 -12.16
C GLY A 178 12.14 44.91 -13.54
N ALA A 179 12.95 45.11 -14.57
CA ALA A 179 12.50 45.26 -15.94
C ALA A 179 11.80 43.97 -16.45
N ILE A 180 12.42 42.82 -16.23
CA ILE A 180 11.82 41.53 -16.64
C ILE A 180 10.49 41.28 -15.88
N SER A 181 10.45 41.53 -14.58
CA SER A 181 9.23 41.31 -13.77
C SER A 181 8.11 42.25 -14.13
N GLN A 182 8.41 43.50 -14.50
CA GLN A 182 7.39 44.50 -14.87
C GLN A 182 6.85 44.26 -16.27
N GLU A 183 7.71 43.97 -17.22
CA GLU A 183 7.33 43.78 -18.62
C GLU A 183 6.67 42.39 -18.84
N ASN A 184 7.13 41.34 -18.14
CA ASN A 184 6.53 40.00 -18.22
C ASN A 184 5.35 39.85 -17.27
N SER A 185 4.39 40.79 -17.36
CA SER A 185 3.20 40.76 -16.51
C SER A 185 1.95 41.11 -17.29
N THR A 186 0.86 40.37 -17.03
CA THR A 186 -0.45 40.68 -17.60
C THR A 186 -1.24 41.50 -16.61
N ILE A 187 -1.57 42.74 -16.98
CA ILE A 187 -2.27 43.69 -16.12
C ILE A 187 -3.71 43.91 -16.63
N SER A 188 -4.67 43.72 -15.76
CA SER A 188 -6.07 44.13 -16.04
C SER A 188 -6.20 45.64 -15.80
N SER A 189 -6.40 46.41 -16.88
CA SER A 189 -6.48 47.88 -16.85
C SER A 189 -7.93 48.40 -16.70
N GLY A 190 -8.85 47.55 -16.23
CA GLY A 190 -10.24 47.88 -16.04
C GLY A 190 -11.11 47.66 -17.29
N ASN A 191 -12.18 48.48 -17.44
CA ASN A 191 -13.10 48.33 -18.57
C ASN A 191 -13.50 49.66 -19.16
N ILE A 192 -13.81 49.66 -20.44
CA ILE A 192 -14.32 50.78 -21.18
C ILE A 192 -15.67 50.44 -21.82
N VAL A 193 -16.46 51.48 -22.07
CA VAL A 193 -17.71 51.35 -22.84
C VAL A 193 -17.45 51.85 -24.26
N LEU A 194 -17.53 50.94 -25.23
CA LEU A 194 -17.37 51.23 -26.66
C LEU A 194 -18.63 50.76 -27.40
N GLY A 195 -19.29 51.69 -28.13
CA GLY A 195 -20.51 51.36 -28.88
C GLY A 195 -21.65 50.79 -28.05
N GLY A 196 -21.77 51.20 -26.77
CA GLY A 196 -22.81 50.72 -25.86
C GLY A 196 -22.50 49.36 -25.21
N GLN A 197 -21.35 48.76 -25.51
CA GLN A 197 -20.89 47.49 -24.89
C GLN A 197 -19.72 47.74 -23.94
N ARG A 198 -19.78 47.14 -22.76
CA ARG A 198 -18.69 47.15 -21.80
C ARG A 198 -17.64 46.12 -22.23
N ARG A 199 -16.39 46.54 -22.38
CA ARG A 199 -15.25 45.70 -22.73
C ARG A 199 -14.15 45.84 -21.71
N ASN A 200 -13.57 44.73 -21.31
CA ASN A 200 -12.41 44.72 -20.43
C ASN A 200 -11.16 45.07 -21.24
N ILE A 201 -10.31 45.91 -20.67
CA ILE A 201 -8.98 46.20 -21.19
C ILE A 201 -8.00 45.33 -20.44
N ARG A 202 -7.23 44.56 -21.17
CA ARG A 202 -6.14 43.73 -20.65
C ARG A 202 -4.88 44.09 -21.42
N LEU A 203 -3.84 44.45 -20.69
CA LEU A 203 -2.49 44.60 -21.23
C LEU A 203 -1.80 43.22 -21.04
N THR A 204 -1.57 42.52 -22.13
CA THR A 204 -0.82 41.24 -22.12
C THR A 204 0.64 41.56 -22.30
N GLY A 205 1.44 41.27 -21.26
CA GLY A 205 2.90 41.40 -21.28
C GLY A 205 3.62 40.07 -21.13
N GLU A 206 2.85 38.93 -21.10
CA GLU A 206 3.45 37.60 -21.07
C GLU A 206 4.29 37.37 -22.34
N ILE A 207 5.53 36.94 -22.14
CA ILE A 207 6.51 36.67 -23.19
C ILE A 207 6.17 35.35 -23.86
N GLU A 208 5.88 35.37 -25.14
CA GLU A 208 5.64 34.15 -25.93
C GLU A 208 6.92 33.69 -26.66
N ASN A 209 7.81 34.62 -26.97
CA ASN A 209 9.06 34.36 -27.67
C ASN A 209 10.26 34.91 -26.87
N PRO A 210 11.28 34.11 -26.55
CA PRO A 210 12.47 34.56 -25.84
C PRO A 210 13.22 35.75 -26.50
N ASP A 211 13.09 35.94 -27.81
CA ASP A 211 13.69 37.04 -28.52
C ASP A 211 13.10 38.41 -28.16
N GLU A 212 11.88 38.45 -27.65
CA GLU A 212 11.21 39.69 -27.19
C GLU A 212 11.93 40.33 -26.01
N LEU A 213 12.56 39.50 -25.14
CA LEU A 213 13.37 39.98 -24.03
C LEU A 213 14.50 40.93 -24.47
N LYS A 214 15.03 40.79 -25.68
CA LYS A 214 16.08 41.67 -26.18
C LYS A 214 15.65 43.13 -26.23
N ASN A 215 14.38 43.39 -26.41
CA ASN A 215 13.79 44.72 -26.56
C ASN A 215 13.35 45.34 -25.20
N PHE A 216 13.49 44.62 -24.10
CA PHE A 216 13.12 45.15 -22.79
C PHE A 216 14.04 46.29 -22.38
N VAL A 217 13.43 47.40 -21.95
CA VAL A 217 14.14 48.59 -21.49
C VAL A 217 14.47 48.43 -20.01
N VAL A 218 15.77 48.26 -19.70
CA VAL A 218 16.28 48.07 -18.34
C VAL A 218 16.46 49.38 -17.60
N LYS A 219 16.83 50.45 -18.36
CA LYS A 219 17.10 51.76 -17.79
C LYS A 219 16.82 52.84 -18.81
N THR A 220 16.36 53.99 -18.32
CA THR A 220 16.03 55.17 -19.17
C THR A 220 16.85 56.40 -18.91
N ASP A 221 17.61 56.43 -17.77
CA ASP A 221 18.50 57.58 -17.41
C ASP A 221 19.69 57.67 -18.36
N GLY A 222 19.68 58.69 -19.22
CA GLY A 222 20.71 58.89 -20.22
C GLY A 222 20.49 58.27 -21.58
N GLY A 223 19.29 57.74 -21.78
CA GLY A 223 18.79 57.04 -22.98
C GLY A 223 18.36 55.61 -22.70
N PRO A 224 17.54 55.00 -23.54
CA PRO A 224 17.04 53.63 -23.32
C PRO A 224 18.20 52.63 -23.47
N VAL A 225 18.40 51.81 -22.43
CA VAL A 225 19.33 50.68 -22.42
C VAL A 225 18.51 49.43 -22.53
N TYR A 226 18.71 48.66 -23.61
CA TYR A 226 17.98 47.42 -23.87
C TYR A 226 18.68 46.23 -23.23
N LEU A 227 17.91 45.23 -22.79
CA LEU A 227 18.46 44.01 -22.20
C LEU A 227 19.35 43.24 -23.20
N GLY A 228 19.02 43.27 -24.50
CA GLY A 228 19.86 42.67 -25.55
C GLY A 228 21.23 43.27 -25.72
N ASP A 229 21.41 44.55 -25.26
CA ASP A 229 22.73 45.20 -25.28
C ASP A 229 23.62 44.75 -24.11
N LEU A 230 23.00 44.35 -23.00
CA LEU A 230 23.67 43.96 -21.77
C LEU A 230 23.90 42.46 -21.61
N ALA A 231 23.03 41.64 -22.25
CA ALA A 231 23.00 40.20 -22.05
C ALA A 231 22.89 39.43 -23.36
N LYS A 232 23.40 38.21 -23.34
CA LYS A 232 23.11 37.20 -24.35
C LYS A 232 21.92 36.40 -23.87
N ILE A 233 20.84 36.42 -24.66
CA ILE A 233 19.62 35.68 -24.37
C ILE A 233 19.63 34.39 -25.21
N SER A 234 19.46 33.27 -24.54
CA SER A 234 19.41 31.96 -25.19
C SER A 234 18.30 31.09 -24.58
N PHE A 235 17.58 30.41 -25.43
CA PHE A 235 16.63 29.39 -25.05
C PHE A 235 17.37 28.07 -25.00
N LYS A 236 17.49 27.48 -23.82
CA LYS A 236 18.26 26.24 -23.60
C LYS A 236 17.49 25.27 -22.72
N GLU A 237 17.92 24.05 -22.76
CA GLU A 237 17.46 23.04 -21.81
C GLU A 237 17.94 23.38 -20.40
N LYS A 238 17.00 23.42 -19.43
CA LYS A 238 17.33 23.49 -18.01
C LYS A 238 18.08 22.22 -17.60
N GLU A 239 18.90 22.30 -16.60
CA GLU A 239 19.50 21.09 -16.03
C GLU A 239 18.41 20.10 -15.64
N ALA A 240 18.56 18.83 -16.09
CA ALA A 240 17.55 17.84 -15.86
C ALA A 240 17.43 17.53 -14.36
N THR A 241 16.21 17.53 -13.82
CA THR A 241 15.93 17.13 -12.44
C THR A 241 15.66 15.62 -12.34
N SER A 242 15.28 15.00 -13.45
CA SER A 242 15.02 13.56 -13.49
C SER A 242 15.30 12.96 -14.88
N TYR A 243 15.66 11.67 -14.89
CA TYR A 243 15.69 10.83 -16.09
C TYR A 243 14.85 9.59 -15.84
N ALA A 244 14.13 9.16 -16.89
CA ALA A 244 13.33 7.96 -16.85
C ALA A 244 13.52 7.09 -18.09
N ARG A 245 13.53 5.77 -17.89
CA ARG A 245 13.60 4.76 -18.96
C ARG A 245 12.67 3.61 -18.62
N SER A 246 12.15 2.99 -19.66
CA SER A 246 11.42 1.74 -19.56
C SER A 246 12.09 0.72 -20.47
N PHE A 247 12.52 -0.40 -19.92
CA PHE A 247 13.32 -1.41 -20.62
C PHE A 247 14.51 -0.84 -21.42
N GLY A 248 15.21 0.15 -20.87
CA GLY A 248 16.36 0.80 -21.51
C GLY A 248 16.01 1.91 -22.48
N GLU A 249 14.79 2.02 -22.95
CA GLU A 249 14.31 3.08 -23.82
C GLU A 249 13.91 4.33 -23.04
N LYS A 250 14.15 5.51 -23.63
CA LYS A 250 13.72 6.77 -23.01
C LYS A 250 12.20 6.80 -22.88
N ALA A 251 11.72 7.13 -21.71
CA ALA A 251 10.30 7.19 -21.41
C ALA A 251 9.96 8.42 -20.57
N VAL A 252 8.71 8.88 -20.68
CA VAL A 252 8.10 9.79 -19.71
C VAL A 252 7.18 8.97 -18.82
N LEU A 253 7.35 9.10 -17.51
CA LEU A 253 6.59 8.36 -16.51
C LEU A 253 5.59 9.27 -15.82
N LEU A 254 4.39 8.75 -15.59
CA LEU A 254 3.39 9.38 -14.72
C LEU A 254 3.19 8.46 -13.51
N ASP A 255 3.55 8.96 -12.35
CA ASP A 255 3.34 8.31 -11.06
C ASP A 255 2.02 8.80 -10.50
N VAL A 256 1.00 7.95 -10.47
CA VAL A 256 -0.35 8.33 -10.06
C VAL A 256 -0.56 8.04 -8.58
N VAL A 257 -0.82 9.08 -7.79
CA VAL A 257 -1.03 9.01 -6.35
C VAL A 257 -2.52 9.14 -6.03
N LYS A 258 -3.04 8.23 -5.20
CA LYS A 258 -4.44 8.19 -4.76
C LYS A 258 -4.62 9.02 -3.48
N ARG A 259 -5.80 9.61 -3.29
CA ARG A 259 -6.20 10.18 -2.00
C ARG A 259 -6.51 9.08 -1.00
N GLY A 260 -6.15 9.28 0.26
CA GLY A 260 -6.53 8.41 1.38
C GLY A 260 -8.04 8.12 1.40
N GLY A 261 -8.47 6.98 1.89
CA GLY A 261 -9.87 6.56 2.00
C GLY A 261 -10.63 6.33 0.68
N LYS A 262 -10.01 6.51 -0.49
CA LYS A 262 -10.68 6.36 -1.78
C LYS A 262 -10.47 4.96 -2.38
N ASN A 263 -11.44 4.53 -3.18
CA ASN A 263 -11.46 3.19 -3.76
C ASN A 263 -10.40 3.02 -4.87
N LEU A 264 -9.36 2.26 -4.59
CA LEU A 264 -8.24 1.95 -5.46
C LEU A 264 -8.70 1.25 -6.77
N ILE A 265 -9.62 0.30 -6.68
CA ILE A 265 -10.06 -0.47 -7.84
C ILE A 265 -10.81 0.41 -8.83
N MET A 266 -11.68 1.29 -8.32
CA MET A 266 -12.41 2.25 -9.17
C MET A 266 -11.44 3.25 -9.81
N ALA A 267 -10.47 3.76 -9.04
CA ALA A 267 -9.45 4.66 -9.53
C ALA A 267 -8.70 4.05 -10.72
N SER A 268 -8.13 2.85 -10.56
CA SER A 268 -7.41 2.16 -11.63
C SER A 268 -8.29 1.90 -12.86
N GLN A 269 -9.54 1.44 -12.68
CA GLN A 269 -10.47 1.21 -13.79
C GLN A 269 -10.80 2.49 -14.56
N ASP A 270 -10.99 3.60 -13.87
CA ASP A 270 -11.31 4.88 -14.52
C ASP A 270 -10.08 5.46 -15.22
N ILE A 271 -8.88 5.30 -14.65
CA ILE A 271 -7.62 5.66 -15.32
C ILE A 271 -7.43 4.84 -16.61
N ARG A 272 -7.62 3.52 -16.58
CA ARG A 272 -7.55 2.68 -17.78
C ARG A 272 -8.50 3.14 -18.88
N LYS A 273 -9.75 3.50 -18.54
CA LYS A 273 -10.71 4.07 -19.48
C LYS A 273 -10.24 5.41 -20.05
N ILE A 274 -9.60 6.27 -19.23
CA ILE A 274 -9.05 7.55 -19.70
C ILE A 274 -7.91 7.30 -20.67
N VAL A 275 -7.00 6.38 -20.38
CA VAL A 275 -5.89 6.00 -21.26
C VAL A 275 -6.41 5.48 -22.58
N GLU A 276 -7.30 4.48 -22.58
CA GLU A 276 -7.93 3.91 -23.79
C GLU A 276 -8.60 4.99 -24.65
N LYS A 277 -9.46 5.83 -24.04
CA LYS A 277 -10.12 6.93 -24.76
C LYS A 277 -9.13 7.97 -25.30
N SER A 278 -8.02 8.17 -24.61
CA SER A 278 -7.01 9.14 -25.05
C SER A 278 -6.19 8.63 -26.22
N GLN A 279 -5.94 7.32 -26.31
CA GLN A 279 -5.37 6.66 -27.46
C GLN A 279 -6.28 6.74 -28.71
N ASP A 280 -7.60 6.65 -28.48
CA ASP A 280 -8.58 6.76 -29.58
C ASP A 280 -8.73 8.19 -30.11
N ILE A 281 -8.67 9.20 -29.23
CA ILE A 281 -9.00 10.59 -29.53
C ILE A 281 -7.94 11.52 -28.92
N GLY A 282 -6.80 11.71 -29.57
CA GLY A 282 -5.90 12.80 -29.22
C GLY A 282 -4.46 12.43 -28.88
N LEU A 283 -4.11 11.16 -28.83
CA LEU A 283 -2.74 10.69 -28.77
C LEU A 283 -2.39 9.94 -30.06
N PRO A 284 -1.12 9.96 -30.48
CA PRO A 284 -0.68 9.15 -31.64
C PRO A 284 -0.90 7.66 -31.38
N LYS A 285 -1.25 6.93 -32.43
CA LYS A 285 -1.51 5.47 -32.32
C LYS A 285 -0.24 4.62 -32.15
N ASP A 286 0.88 5.18 -32.54
CA ASP A 286 2.22 4.59 -32.44
C ASP A 286 2.92 4.93 -31.11
N LEU A 287 2.28 5.72 -30.25
CA LEU A 287 2.72 5.95 -28.88
C LEU A 287 2.39 4.72 -28.04
N ASP A 288 3.43 4.05 -27.55
CA ASP A 288 3.25 2.94 -26.60
C ASP A 288 2.97 3.48 -25.17
N ILE A 289 1.82 3.08 -24.64
CA ILE A 289 1.39 3.46 -23.29
C ILE A 289 1.25 2.20 -22.45
N THR A 290 2.21 2.00 -21.57
CA THR A 290 2.23 0.83 -20.69
C THR A 290 1.84 1.24 -19.26
N ILE A 291 0.86 0.53 -18.69
CA ILE A 291 0.49 0.67 -17.27
C ILE A 291 1.17 -0.45 -16.49
N SER A 292 1.99 -0.08 -15.54
CA SER A 292 2.73 -0.98 -14.66
C SER A 292 2.46 -0.69 -13.19
N ASN A 293 2.89 -1.61 -12.30
CA ASN A 293 2.75 -1.46 -10.85
C ASN A 293 1.30 -1.21 -10.40
N ASP A 294 0.30 -1.79 -11.07
CA ASP A 294 -1.10 -1.60 -10.71
C ASP A 294 -1.48 -2.39 -9.45
N GLN A 295 -1.52 -1.68 -8.31
CA GLN A 295 -1.88 -2.26 -7.02
C GLN A 295 -3.33 -2.76 -6.97
N SER A 296 -4.20 -2.30 -7.88
CA SER A 296 -5.61 -2.72 -7.91
C SER A 296 -5.77 -4.20 -8.26
N SER A 297 -4.88 -4.75 -9.08
CA SER A 297 -4.90 -6.18 -9.45
C SER A 297 -4.69 -7.07 -8.23
N MET A 298 -3.76 -6.70 -7.34
CA MET A 298 -3.52 -7.40 -6.09
C MET A 298 -4.75 -7.36 -5.17
N THR A 299 -5.31 -6.17 -4.97
CA THR A 299 -6.51 -6.00 -4.13
C THR A 299 -7.71 -6.77 -4.68
N LEU A 300 -7.90 -6.79 -6.01
CA LEU A 300 -8.92 -7.60 -6.66
C LEU A 300 -8.73 -9.09 -6.42
N ASN A 301 -7.49 -9.59 -6.54
CA ASN A 301 -7.17 -10.99 -6.29
C ASN A 301 -7.46 -11.35 -4.82
N GLN A 302 -7.05 -10.53 -3.86
CA GLN A 302 -7.34 -10.76 -2.44
C GLN A 302 -8.84 -10.80 -2.14
N VAL A 303 -9.63 -9.89 -2.71
CA VAL A 303 -11.10 -9.90 -2.57
C VAL A 303 -11.71 -11.14 -3.20
N SER A 304 -11.22 -11.55 -4.37
CA SER A 304 -11.67 -12.77 -5.05
C SER A 304 -11.35 -14.04 -4.23
N GLU A 305 -10.15 -14.09 -3.64
CA GLU A 305 -9.75 -15.17 -2.73
C GLU A 305 -10.60 -15.22 -1.47
N LEU A 306 -10.97 -14.07 -0.89
CA LEU A 306 -11.91 -14.01 0.24
C LEU A 306 -13.26 -14.61 -0.16
N VAL A 307 -13.83 -14.19 -1.29
CA VAL A 307 -15.12 -14.71 -1.78
C VAL A 307 -15.06 -16.22 -2.03
N ASN A 308 -13.98 -16.69 -2.66
CA ASN A 308 -13.76 -18.11 -2.90
C ASN A 308 -13.61 -18.89 -1.59
N SER A 309 -12.88 -18.34 -0.61
CA SER A 309 -12.71 -18.95 0.72
C SER A 309 -14.04 -19.03 1.47
N ILE A 310 -14.89 -18.01 1.40
CA ILE A 310 -16.25 -18.04 1.99
C ILE A 310 -17.07 -19.15 1.35
N ILE A 311 -17.14 -19.22 0.00
CA ILE A 311 -17.91 -20.22 -0.72
C ILE A 311 -17.40 -21.63 -0.40
N PHE A 312 -16.08 -21.83 -0.46
CA PHE A 312 -15.46 -23.12 -0.16
C PHE A 312 -15.66 -23.52 1.30
N GLY A 313 -15.52 -22.58 2.24
CA GLY A 313 -15.77 -22.78 3.66
C GLY A 313 -17.22 -23.21 3.93
N ILE A 314 -18.19 -22.53 3.32
CA ILE A 314 -19.61 -22.91 3.42
C ILE A 314 -19.82 -24.36 2.90
N LEU A 315 -19.29 -24.68 1.72
CA LEU A 315 -19.43 -26.00 1.12
C LEU A 315 -18.82 -27.09 2.00
N LEU A 316 -17.62 -26.85 2.53
CA LEU A 316 -16.91 -27.79 3.39
C LEU A 316 -17.64 -28.00 4.71
N VAL A 317 -18.06 -26.92 5.38
CA VAL A 317 -18.82 -26.99 6.63
C VAL A 317 -20.13 -27.69 6.45
N VAL A 318 -20.93 -27.32 5.43
CA VAL A 318 -22.21 -27.99 5.14
C VAL A 318 -21.96 -29.47 4.84
N THR A 319 -20.91 -29.81 4.10
CA THR A 319 -20.57 -31.21 3.78
C THR A 319 -20.25 -32.00 5.05
N VAL A 320 -19.40 -31.47 5.93
CA VAL A 320 -19.07 -32.13 7.20
C VAL A 320 -20.30 -32.26 8.08
N LEU A 321 -21.07 -31.21 8.25
CA LEU A 321 -22.27 -31.24 9.11
C LEU A 321 -23.36 -32.15 8.56
N MET A 322 -23.45 -32.38 7.23
CA MET A 322 -24.33 -33.37 6.65
C MET A 322 -24.12 -34.78 7.19
N PHE A 323 -22.87 -35.15 7.53
CA PHE A 323 -22.57 -36.45 8.12
C PHE A 323 -23.06 -36.59 9.56
N PHE A 324 -23.07 -35.46 10.33
CA PHE A 324 -23.44 -35.50 11.76
C PHE A 324 -24.90 -35.16 12.01
N LEU A 325 -25.45 -34.13 11.36
CA LEU A 325 -26.78 -33.57 11.64
C LEU A 325 -27.81 -33.80 10.54
N GLY A 326 -27.37 -34.37 9.41
CA GLY A 326 -28.19 -34.51 8.20
C GLY A 326 -28.23 -33.22 7.35
N PHE A 327 -28.66 -33.37 6.10
CA PHE A 327 -28.56 -32.30 5.10
C PHE A 327 -29.30 -31.00 5.49
N ARG A 328 -30.55 -31.16 5.97
CA ARG A 328 -31.44 -30.03 6.27
C ARG A 328 -30.92 -29.18 7.41
N ASN A 329 -30.42 -29.81 8.46
CA ASN A 329 -29.91 -29.13 9.64
C ASN A 329 -28.53 -28.48 9.34
N ALA A 330 -27.71 -29.12 8.52
CA ALA A 330 -26.43 -28.57 8.05
C ALA A 330 -26.59 -27.26 7.27
N LEU A 331 -27.68 -27.14 6.50
CA LEU A 331 -27.97 -25.91 5.75
C LEU A 331 -28.23 -24.69 6.66
N PHE A 332 -28.81 -24.87 7.87
CA PHE A 332 -29.05 -23.76 8.75
C PHE A 332 -27.73 -23.12 9.21
N VAL A 333 -26.75 -23.95 9.58
CA VAL A 333 -25.41 -23.47 9.90
C VAL A 333 -24.73 -22.88 8.68
N GLY A 334 -24.85 -23.55 7.52
CA GLY A 334 -24.30 -23.03 6.27
C GLY A 334 -24.84 -21.66 5.87
N PHE A 335 -26.11 -21.37 6.19
CA PHE A 335 -26.71 -20.07 5.92
C PHE A 335 -26.31 -18.99 6.93
N ALA A 336 -25.97 -19.39 8.16
CA ALA A 336 -25.47 -18.45 9.18
C ALA A 336 -24.15 -17.79 8.79
N ILE A 337 -23.29 -18.48 8.04
CA ILE A 337 -21.99 -17.96 7.62
C ILE A 337 -22.14 -16.68 6.78
N PRO A 338 -22.84 -16.68 5.62
CA PRO A 338 -22.99 -15.47 4.84
C PRO A 338 -23.75 -14.37 5.59
N MET A 339 -24.73 -14.71 6.42
CA MET A 339 -25.44 -13.70 7.22
C MET A 339 -24.53 -13.01 8.21
N SER A 340 -23.66 -13.73 8.92
CA SER A 340 -22.68 -13.16 9.84
C SER A 340 -21.66 -12.29 9.10
N MET A 341 -21.19 -12.74 7.92
CA MET A 341 -20.25 -11.96 7.10
C MET A 341 -20.89 -10.67 6.58
N PHE A 342 -22.13 -10.71 6.07
CA PHE A 342 -22.83 -9.49 5.63
C PHE A 342 -23.07 -8.51 6.78
N MET A 343 -23.42 -9.01 7.95
CA MET A 343 -23.55 -8.19 9.17
C MET A 343 -22.22 -7.55 9.55
N SER A 344 -21.11 -8.31 9.47
CA SER A 344 -19.77 -7.80 9.73
C SER A 344 -19.37 -6.69 8.75
N PHE A 345 -19.61 -6.88 7.44
CA PHE A 345 -19.37 -5.85 6.44
C PHE A 345 -20.20 -4.58 6.70
N MET A 346 -21.46 -4.74 7.11
CA MET A 346 -22.33 -3.60 7.42
C MET A 346 -21.79 -2.81 8.62
N ILE A 347 -21.37 -3.49 9.69
CA ILE A 347 -20.82 -2.85 10.89
C ILE A 347 -19.48 -2.17 10.58
N LEU A 348 -18.53 -2.85 9.91
CA LEU A 348 -17.25 -2.27 9.53
C LEU A 348 -17.43 -1.05 8.63
N SER A 349 -18.38 -1.13 7.68
CA SER A 349 -18.70 0.02 6.81
C SER A 349 -19.29 1.19 7.58
N ALA A 350 -20.15 0.93 8.58
CA ALA A 350 -20.74 1.97 9.43
C ALA A 350 -19.71 2.63 10.36
N LEU A 351 -18.68 1.90 10.75
CA LEU A 351 -17.54 2.39 11.52
C LEU A 351 -16.50 3.15 10.66
N GLY A 352 -16.70 3.25 9.34
CA GLY A 352 -15.80 3.97 8.44
C GLY A 352 -14.58 3.17 7.97
N TYR A 353 -14.45 1.90 8.34
CA TYR A 353 -13.30 1.10 7.93
C TYR A 353 -13.29 0.82 6.43
N THR A 354 -12.08 0.86 5.82
CA THR A 354 -11.85 0.43 4.44
C THR A 354 -11.57 -1.07 4.38
N MET A 355 -11.79 -1.67 3.22
CA MET A 355 -11.43 -3.07 2.97
C MET A 355 -9.96 -3.11 2.51
N ASN A 356 -9.07 -3.35 3.44
CA ASN A 356 -7.63 -3.45 3.24
C ASN A 356 -7.11 -4.85 3.58
N THR A 357 -5.83 -5.09 3.37
CA THR A 357 -5.19 -6.40 3.60
C THR A 357 -5.40 -6.91 5.02
N MET A 358 -5.35 -6.06 6.06
CA MET A 358 -5.53 -6.46 7.47
C MET A 358 -6.97 -6.84 7.76
N VAL A 359 -7.93 -6.06 7.27
CA VAL A 359 -9.36 -6.36 7.38
C VAL A 359 -9.68 -7.67 6.65
N LEU A 360 -9.16 -7.87 5.43
CA LEU A 360 -9.34 -9.11 4.67
C LEU A 360 -8.77 -10.32 5.41
N PHE A 361 -7.58 -10.17 6.01
CA PHE A 361 -6.96 -11.22 6.81
C PHE A 361 -7.81 -11.56 8.05
N GLY A 362 -8.31 -10.54 8.77
CA GLY A 362 -9.24 -10.72 9.91
C GLY A 362 -10.54 -11.44 9.51
N LEU A 363 -11.10 -11.11 8.34
CA LEU A 363 -12.30 -11.75 7.81
C LEU A 363 -12.06 -13.23 7.46
N VAL A 364 -10.93 -13.56 6.82
CA VAL A 364 -10.58 -14.94 6.48
C VAL A 364 -10.33 -15.77 7.73
N MET A 365 -9.57 -15.25 8.68
CA MET A 365 -9.32 -15.91 9.98
C MET A 365 -10.62 -16.09 10.76
N GLY A 366 -11.45 -15.04 10.81
CA GLY A 366 -12.75 -15.07 11.47
C GLY A 366 -13.71 -16.11 10.88
N LEU A 367 -13.62 -16.38 9.57
CA LEU A 367 -14.46 -17.37 8.91
C LEU A 367 -14.37 -18.77 9.56
N GLY A 368 -13.18 -19.20 9.94
CA GLY A 368 -12.97 -20.50 10.61
C GLY A 368 -13.61 -20.57 11.99
N MET A 369 -13.64 -19.46 12.74
CA MET A 369 -14.18 -19.39 14.10
C MET A 369 -15.67 -19.04 14.16
N LEU A 370 -16.19 -18.46 13.08
CA LEU A 370 -17.57 -17.98 12.96
C LEU A 370 -18.60 -19.12 13.02
N VAL A 371 -18.22 -20.30 12.58
CA VAL A 371 -19.11 -21.45 12.45
C VAL A 371 -19.46 -22.08 13.78
N ASP A 372 -18.57 -22.02 14.77
CA ASP A 372 -18.68 -22.73 16.04
C ASP A 372 -19.95 -22.37 16.82
N ASN A 373 -20.25 -21.09 16.95
CA ASN A 373 -21.46 -20.62 17.64
C ASN A 373 -22.73 -21.19 17.03
N GLY A 374 -22.81 -21.23 15.70
CA GLY A 374 -23.94 -21.75 14.97
C GLY A 374 -24.11 -23.27 15.13
N ILE A 375 -23.00 -24.02 15.14
CA ILE A 375 -23.01 -25.48 15.31
C ILE A 375 -23.57 -25.86 16.68
N VAL A 376 -23.05 -25.24 17.74
CA VAL A 376 -23.45 -25.53 19.13
C VAL A 376 -24.94 -25.28 19.34
N VAL A 377 -25.51 -24.20 18.79
CA VAL A 377 -26.94 -23.91 18.86
C VAL A 377 -27.76 -24.99 18.17
N VAL A 378 -27.44 -25.32 16.93
CA VAL A 378 -28.18 -26.31 16.13
C VAL A 378 -28.07 -27.70 16.73
N GLU A 379 -26.89 -28.09 17.18
CA GLU A 379 -26.63 -29.40 17.78
C GLU A 379 -27.39 -29.59 19.11
N ASN A 380 -27.37 -28.58 20.01
CA ASN A 380 -28.06 -28.69 21.29
C ASN A 380 -29.58 -28.80 21.12
N VAL A 381 -30.17 -28.00 20.24
CA VAL A 381 -31.61 -28.09 19.95
C VAL A 381 -31.95 -29.45 19.30
N PHE A 382 -31.11 -29.95 18.40
CA PHE A 382 -31.26 -31.28 17.82
C PHE A 382 -31.25 -32.36 18.89
N ARG A 383 -30.31 -32.30 19.84
CA ARG A 383 -30.18 -33.24 20.96
C ARG A 383 -31.44 -33.27 21.85
N LEU A 384 -31.97 -32.09 22.20
CA LEU A 384 -33.20 -32.01 23.01
C LEU A 384 -34.42 -32.56 22.28
N MET A 385 -34.54 -32.33 20.99
CA MET A 385 -35.63 -32.92 20.17
C MET A 385 -35.49 -34.44 20.07
N GLU A 386 -34.29 -34.96 19.82
CA GLU A 386 -34.01 -36.37 19.60
C GLU A 386 -34.10 -37.22 20.89
N LYS A 387 -33.42 -36.76 21.98
CA LYS A 387 -33.29 -37.53 23.21
C LYS A 387 -34.45 -37.30 24.21
N GLU A 388 -34.97 -36.06 24.25
CA GLU A 388 -36.01 -35.69 25.20
C GLU A 388 -37.43 -35.58 24.58
N GLY A 389 -37.50 -35.73 23.27
CA GLY A 389 -38.78 -35.71 22.54
C GLY A 389 -39.51 -34.36 22.52
N MET A 390 -38.80 -33.26 22.80
CA MET A 390 -39.38 -31.93 22.81
C MET A 390 -39.85 -31.45 21.45
N SER A 391 -40.89 -30.63 21.43
CA SER A 391 -41.32 -29.96 20.21
C SER A 391 -40.25 -28.91 19.79
N ARG A 392 -40.22 -28.58 18.50
CA ARG A 392 -39.25 -27.65 17.91
C ARG A 392 -39.09 -26.33 18.70
N ILE A 393 -40.23 -25.73 19.04
CA ILE A 393 -40.24 -24.43 19.77
C ILE A 393 -39.78 -24.61 21.21
N GLN A 394 -40.18 -25.69 21.90
CA GLN A 394 -39.75 -25.99 23.25
C GLN A 394 -38.23 -26.27 23.30
N ALA A 395 -37.78 -27.14 22.40
CA ALA A 395 -36.36 -27.47 22.30
C ALA A 395 -35.49 -26.25 21.93
N ALA A 396 -35.97 -25.36 21.05
CA ALA A 396 -35.28 -24.13 20.73
C ALA A 396 -35.18 -23.19 21.95
N LYS A 397 -36.29 -23.01 22.69
CA LYS A 397 -36.28 -22.16 23.91
C LYS A 397 -35.38 -22.73 25.01
N ALA A 398 -35.47 -24.00 25.30
CA ALA A 398 -34.68 -24.68 26.32
C ALA A 398 -33.19 -24.72 25.92
N GLY A 399 -32.94 -25.19 24.65
CA GLY A 399 -31.59 -25.37 24.18
C GLY A 399 -30.79 -24.08 24.08
N ILE A 400 -31.41 -22.97 23.68
CA ILE A 400 -30.75 -21.67 23.69
C ILE A 400 -30.51 -21.19 25.13
N GLY A 401 -31.50 -21.36 26.01
CA GLY A 401 -31.35 -21.00 27.44
C GLY A 401 -30.17 -21.71 28.10
N GLU A 402 -29.90 -22.98 27.75
CA GLU A 402 -28.77 -23.74 28.28
C GLU A 402 -27.41 -23.25 27.77
N ILE A 403 -27.32 -22.83 26.50
CA ILE A 403 -26.02 -22.59 25.86
C ILE A 403 -25.72 -21.12 25.59
N ALA A 404 -26.69 -20.20 25.70
CA ALA A 404 -26.46 -18.78 25.37
C ALA A 404 -25.33 -18.17 26.21
N PHE A 405 -25.37 -18.38 27.54
CA PHE A 405 -24.32 -17.87 28.42
C PHE A 405 -22.93 -18.48 28.14
N PRO A 406 -22.75 -19.82 28.02
CA PRO A 406 -21.50 -20.43 27.60
C PRO A 406 -20.95 -19.89 26.29
N ILE A 407 -21.81 -19.71 25.27
CA ILE A 407 -21.36 -19.20 23.96
C ILE A 407 -20.92 -17.73 24.06
N ILE A 408 -21.67 -16.89 24.81
CA ILE A 408 -21.28 -15.48 25.05
C ILE A 408 -19.92 -15.42 25.74
N VAL A 409 -19.71 -16.19 26.80
CA VAL A 409 -18.43 -16.21 27.53
C VAL A 409 -17.30 -16.73 26.65
N SER A 410 -17.53 -17.81 25.88
CA SER A 410 -16.54 -18.36 24.95
C SER A 410 -16.14 -17.34 23.89
N THR A 411 -17.12 -16.67 23.27
CA THR A 411 -16.84 -15.64 22.26
C THR A 411 -16.11 -14.44 22.88
N ALA A 412 -16.52 -13.99 24.07
CA ALA A 412 -15.87 -12.89 24.78
C ALA A 412 -14.41 -13.23 25.15
N THR A 413 -14.13 -14.46 25.61
CA THR A 413 -12.76 -14.90 25.92
C THR A 413 -11.91 -15.02 24.68
N THR A 414 -12.48 -15.44 23.56
CA THR A 414 -11.77 -15.48 22.27
C THR A 414 -11.41 -14.08 21.79
N ILE A 415 -12.36 -13.13 21.86
CA ILE A 415 -12.10 -11.72 21.54
C ILE A 415 -11.01 -11.15 22.47
N ALA A 416 -11.11 -11.41 23.79
CA ALA A 416 -10.14 -10.91 24.77
C ALA A 416 -8.71 -11.40 24.50
N ALA A 417 -8.54 -12.58 23.90
CA ALA A 417 -7.21 -13.09 23.51
C ALA A 417 -6.53 -12.26 22.41
N PHE A 418 -7.32 -11.54 21.59
CA PHE A 418 -6.78 -10.70 20.52
C PHE A 418 -6.67 -9.21 20.90
N VAL A 419 -7.26 -8.78 22.01
CA VAL A 419 -7.17 -7.38 22.49
C VAL A 419 -5.73 -6.88 22.64
N PRO A 420 -4.76 -7.68 23.16
CA PRO A 420 -3.38 -7.22 23.31
C PRO A 420 -2.73 -6.81 21.98
N LEU A 421 -3.13 -7.38 20.84
CA LEU A 421 -2.63 -6.96 19.53
C LEU A 421 -3.08 -5.54 19.16
N GLY A 422 -4.21 -5.09 19.67
CA GLY A 422 -4.70 -3.71 19.47
C GLY A 422 -4.06 -2.69 20.42
N ALA A 423 -3.30 -3.13 21.41
CA ALA A 423 -2.56 -2.27 22.34
C ALA A 423 -1.06 -2.21 22.02
N TRP A 424 -0.64 -2.68 20.87
CA TRP A 424 0.76 -2.63 20.43
C TRP A 424 1.13 -1.17 20.10
N PRO A 425 2.22 -0.63 20.65
CA PRO A 425 2.61 0.75 20.40
C PRO A 425 3.27 0.95 19.03
N GLY A 426 3.24 2.19 18.54
CA GLY A 426 3.93 2.65 17.33
C GLY A 426 3.26 2.23 16.03
N LEU A 427 3.92 2.53 14.91
CA LEU A 427 3.43 2.31 13.54
C LEU A 427 2.92 0.89 13.30
N MET A 428 3.59 -0.11 13.89
CA MET A 428 3.18 -1.51 13.79
C MET A 428 1.84 -1.76 14.50
N GLY A 429 1.59 -1.10 15.62
CA GLY A 429 0.33 -1.18 16.36
C GLY A 429 -0.83 -0.59 15.55
N GLU A 430 -0.64 0.58 14.99
CA GLU A 430 -1.59 1.24 14.09
C GLU A 430 -1.95 0.37 12.88
N PHE A 431 -0.97 -0.31 12.31
CA PHE A 431 -1.20 -1.26 11.22
C PHE A 431 -1.98 -2.49 11.68
N MET A 432 -1.64 -3.04 12.85
CA MET A 432 -2.20 -4.29 13.35
C MET A 432 -3.58 -4.16 13.99
N ILE A 433 -3.99 -2.96 14.44
CA ILE A 433 -5.26 -2.74 15.15
C ILE A 433 -6.50 -3.12 14.33
N TYR A 434 -6.42 -3.01 13.01
CA TYR A 434 -7.49 -3.39 12.09
C TYR A 434 -7.86 -4.87 12.18
N PHE A 435 -6.88 -5.73 12.49
CA PHE A 435 -7.07 -7.17 12.59
C PHE A 435 -7.94 -7.57 13.80
N PRO A 436 -7.60 -7.24 15.08
CA PRO A 436 -8.42 -7.59 16.24
C PRO A 436 -9.80 -6.93 16.22
N ILE A 437 -9.93 -5.71 15.70
CA ILE A 437 -11.23 -5.06 15.55
C ILE A 437 -12.10 -5.83 14.56
N THR A 438 -11.58 -6.16 13.39
CA THR A 438 -12.32 -6.95 12.39
C THR A 438 -12.74 -8.29 12.95
N LEU A 439 -11.83 -8.99 13.63
CA LEU A 439 -12.11 -10.29 14.23
C LEU A 439 -13.20 -10.18 15.31
N SER A 440 -13.14 -9.14 16.14
CA SER A 440 -14.17 -8.85 17.17
C SER A 440 -15.54 -8.61 16.57
N VAL A 441 -15.60 -7.83 15.48
CA VAL A 441 -16.85 -7.58 14.73
C VAL A 441 -17.40 -8.86 14.10
N VAL A 442 -16.54 -9.69 13.53
CA VAL A 442 -16.93 -10.97 12.91
C VAL A 442 -17.47 -11.94 13.95
N LEU A 443 -16.76 -12.12 15.06
CA LEU A 443 -17.18 -13.01 16.13
C LEU A 443 -18.44 -12.50 16.83
N GLY A 444 -18.54 -11.19 17.08
CA GLY A 444 -19.75 -10.57 17.62
C GLY A 444 -20.96 -10.74 16.71
N SER A 445 -20.78 -10.56 15.40
CA SER A 445 -21.83 -10.78 14.39
C SER A 445 -22.26 -12.25 14.34
N SER A 446 -21.29 -13.18 14.44
CA SER A 446 -21.60 -14.61 14.52
C SER A 446 -22.43 -14.97 15.75
N LEU A 447 -22.08 -14.42 16.90
CA LEU A 447 -22.81 -14.61 18.14
C LEU A 447 -24.29 -14.16 18.00
N VAL A 448 -24.50 -12.97 17.47
CA VAL A 448 -25.85 -12.43 17.23
C VAL A 448 -26.64 -13.31 16.27
N VAL A 449 -26.03 -13.69 15.14
CA VAL A 449 -26.68 -14.57 14.15
C VAL A 449 -26.97 -15.95 14.73
N ALA A 450 -26.07 -16.52 15.52
CA ALA A 450 -26.28 -17.82 16.15
C ALA A 450 -27.43 -17.79 17.17
N ILE A 451 -27.48 -16.80 18.05
CA ILE A 451 -28.50 -16.71 19.10
C ILE A 451 -29.88 -16.35 18.53
N PHE A 452 -29.98 -15.40 17.61
CA PHE A 452 -31.26 -14.91 17.11
C PHE A 452 -31.69 -15.62 15.83
N PHE A 453 -30.83 -15.62 14.82
CA PHE A 453 -31.21 -16.08 13.49
C PHE A 453 -31.26 -17.60 13.38
N ASN A 454 -30.23 -18.31 13.82
CA ASN A 454 -30.23 -19.78 13.81
C ASN A 454 -31.34 -20.34 14.71
N SER A 455 -31.58 -19.71 15.84
CA SER A 455 -32.65 -20.09 16.77
C SER A 455 -34.03 -20.02 16.11
N MET A 456 -34.28 -18.96 15.34
CA MET A 456 -35.52 -18.81 14.58
C MET A 456 -35.63 -19.86 13.50
N LEU A 457 -34.60 -20.11 12.72
CA LEU A 457 -34.62 -21.13 11.67
C LEU A 457 -34.86 -22.52 12.23
N VAL A 458 -34.18 -22.87 13.31
CA VAL A 458 -34.31 -24.18 13.96
C VAL A 458 -35.70 -24.36 14.54
N SER A 459 -36.28 -23.36 15.21
CA SER A 459 -37.64 -23.43 15.79
C SER A 459 -38.73 -23.66 14.75
N GLN A 460 -38.51 -23.20 13.52
CA GLN A 460 -39.51 -23.33 12.46
C GLN A 460 -39.28 -24.54 11.54
N PHE A 461 -38.02 -24.83 11.23
CA PHE A 461 -37.71 -25.74 10.11
C PHE A 461 -36.96 -27.02 10.50
N MET A 462 -36.49 -27.19 11.75
CA MET A 462 -35.74 -28.39 12.16
C MET A 462 -36.61 -29.64 12.15
N GLU A 463 -36.08 -30.75 11.64
CA GLU A 463 -36.73 -32.08 11.63
C GLU A 463 -35.71 -33.14 12.04
N ILE A 464 -36.13 -34.08 12.91
CA ILE A 464 -35.31 -35.22 13.36
C ILE A 464 -35.20 -36.29 12.28
N LYS A 465 -36.33 -36.55 11.61
CA LYS A 465 -36.41 -37.55 10.52
C LYS A 465 -36.31 -36.87 9.18
N GLU A 466 -35.25 -37.16 8.45
CA GLU A 466 -35.11 -36.68 7.07
C GLU A 466 -36.26 -37.21 6.19
N ARG A 467 -37.06 -36.32 5.65
CA ARG A 467 -38.00 -36.65 4.59
C ARG A 467 -37.22 -37.17 3.37
N GLN A 468 -37.61 -38.35 2.89
CA GLN A 468 -37.02 -38.88 1.66
C GLN A 468 -37.34 -37.96 0.49
N ILE A 469 -36.32 -37.30 -0.05
CA ILE A 469 -36.45 -36.43 -1.22
C ILE A 469 -36.79 -37.34 -2.42
N SER A 470 -37.99 -37.21 -2.93
CA SER A 470 -38.44 -37.98 -4.10
C SER A 470 -37.56 -37.66 -5.32
N SER A 471 -37.20 -38.68 -6.11
CA SER A 471 -36.45 -38.49 -7.35
C SER A 471 -37.17 -37.52 -8.31
N ARG A 472 -38.49 -37.48 -8.31
CA ARG A 472 -39.27 -36.54 -9.14
C ARG A 472 -39.11 -35.08 -8.71
N SER A 473 -39.00 -34.82 -7.40
CA SER A 473 -38.73 -33.47 -6.88
C SER A 473 -37.28 -33.01 -7.18
N LEU A 474 -36.31 -33.93 -7.11
CA LEU A 474 -34.93 -33.64 -7.47
C LEU A 474 -34.77 -33.30 -8.95
N TRP A 475 -35.43 -34.05 -9.83
CA TRP A 475 -35.43 -33.74 -11.27
C TRP A 475 -36.04 -32.36 -11.55
N LYS A 476 -37.18 -32.02 -10.92
CA LYS A 476 -37.76 -30.67 -11.03
C LYS A 476 -36.80 -29.57 -10.56
N LEU A 477 -36.13 -29.76 -9.41
CA LEU A 477 -35.14 -28.83 -8.89
C LEU A 477 -33.96 -28.67 -9.87
N THR A 478 -33.46 -29.78 -10.42
CA THR A 478 -32.35 -29.80 -11.39
C THR A 478 -32.71 -29.03 -12.66
N PHE A 479 -33.92 -29.25 -13.21
CA PHE A 479 -34.34 -28.54 -14.41
C PHE A 479 -34.54 -27.03 -14.14
N ILE A 480 -35.13 -26.63 -13.01
CA ILE A 480 -35.42 -25.24 -12.70
C ILE A 480 -34.11 -24.50 -12.34
N MET A 481 -33.36 -24.99 -11.35
CA MET A 481 -32.15 -24.33 -10.89
C MET A 481 -30.99 -24.47 -11.88
N GLY A 482 -30.83 -25.65 -12.48
CA GLY A 482 -29.80 -25.87 -13.50
C GLY A 482 -30.04 -25.04 -14.75
N GLY A 483 -31.30 -25.00 -15.25
CA GLY A 483 -31.67 -24.17 -16.38
C GLY A 483 -31.48 -22.67 -16.15
N LEU A 484 -31.97 -22.16 -15.01
CA LEU A 484 -31.75 -20.77 -14.59
C LEU A 484 -30.24 -20.47 -14.38
N GLY A 485 -29.52 -21.39 -13.77
CA GLY A 485 -28.08 -21.25 -13.55
C GLY A 485 -27.29 -21.16 -14.85
N ILE A 486 -27.62 -22.01 -15.85
CA ILE A 486 -27.00 -21.95 -17.19
C ILE A 486 -27.32 -20.63 -17.89
N ILE A 487 -28.56 -20.15 -17.82
CA ILE A 487 -28.93 -18.84 -18.38
C ILE A 487 -28.11 -17.69 -17.74
N LEU A 488 -27.91 -17.71 -16.41
CA LEU A 488 -27.12 -16.72 -15.73
C LEU A 488 -25.61 -16.83 -16.05
N LEU A 489 -25.09 -18.02 -16.32
CA LEU A 489 -23.71 -18.23 -16.74
C LEU A 489 -23.42 -17.69 -18.15
N LEU A 490 -24.39 -17.77 -19.04
CA LEU A 490 -24.30 -17.23 -20.41
C LEU A 490 -24.57 -15.73 -20.48
N GLY A 491 -25.08 -15.14 -19.41
CA GLY A 491 -25.40 -13.73 -19.30
C GLY A 491 -24.23 -12.86 -18.83
N ASN A 492 -24.56 -11.78 -18.14
CA ASN A 492 -23.59 -10.77 -17.66
C ASN A 492 -22.53 -11.39 -16.70
N PRO A 493 -21.23 -11.11 -16.88
CA PRO A 493 -20.15 -11.58 -16.02
C PRO A 493 -20.38 -11.36 -14.52
N ASN A 494 -21.05 -10.27 -14.14
CA ASN A 494 -21.31 -9.90 -12.74
C ASN A 494 -22.27 -10.85 -12.02
N VAL A 495 -23.06 -11.64 -12.74
CA VAL A 495 -24.03 -12.59 -12.15
C VAL A 495 -23.60 -14.06 -12.27
N ARG A 496 -22.42 -14.34 -12.85
CA ARG A 496 -21.92 -15.72 -13.03
C ARG A 496 -21.77 -16.49 -11.72
N ILE A 497 -21.44 -15.80 -10.61
CA ILE A 497 -21.34 -16.40 -9.28
C ILE A 497 -22.66 -17.04 -8.87
N PHE A 498 -23.77 -16.34 -9.07
CA PHE A 498 -25.12 -16.87 -8.79
C PHE A 498 -25.49 -18.03 -9.74
N GLY A 499 -25.06 -17.96 -11.00
CA GLY A 499 -25.20 -19.04 -11.96
C GLY A 499 -24.48 -20.31 -11.52
N ASN A 500 -23.23 -20.20 -11.10
CA ASN A 500 -22.44 -21.31 -10.56
C ASN A 500 -23.11 -21.94 -9.32
N LEU A 501 -23.57 -21.12 -8.39
CA LEU A 501 -24.27 -21.58 -7.18
C LEU A 501 -25.55 -22.33 -7.52
N MET A 502 -26.33 -21.85 -8.50
CA MET A 502 -27.56 -22.50 -8.95
C MET A 502 -27.32 -23.83 -9.68
N VAL A 503 -26.22 -23.97 -10.39
CA VAL A 503 -25.84 -25.25 -11.04
C VAL A 503 -25.24 -26.21 -10.01
N LEU A 504 -24.44 -25.76 -9.07
CA LEU A 504 -23.84 -26.58 -8.01
C LEU A 504 -24.90 -27.18 -7.06
N THR A 505 -25.94 -26.42 -6.74
CA THR A 505 -26.98 -26.87 -5.80
C THR A 505 -27.60 -28.20 -6.18
N PRO A 506 -28.19 -28.44 -7.38
CA PRO A 506 -28.73 -29.73 -7.74
C PRO A 506 -27.66 -30.82 -7.80
N ILE A 507 -26.43 -30.54 -8.17
CA ILE A 507 -25.32 -31.51 -8.16
C ILE A 507 -25.06 -32.01 -6.74
N ILE A 508 -24.99 -31.11 -5.76
CA ILE A 508 -24.84 -31.46 -4.35
C ILE A 508 -25.99 -32.31 -3.84
N PHE A 509 -27.26 -31.99 -4.22
CA PHE A 509 -28.40 -32.78 -3.83
C PHE A 509 -28.39 -34.20 -4.43
N TRP A 510 -27.94 -34.34 -5.69
CA TRP A 510 -27.78 -35.65 -6.32
C TRP A 510 -26.65 -36.45 -5.68
N MET A 511 -25.53 -35.82 -5.43
CA MET A 511 -24.37 -36.42 -4.76
C MET A 511 -24.75 -36.88 -3.35
N TYR A 512 -25.51 -36.06 -2.60
CA TYR A 512 -26.06 -36.43 -1.30
C TYR A 512 -26.93 -37.69 -1.40
N LYS A 513 -27.89 -37.72 -2.32
CA LYS A 513 -28.81 -38.83 -2.45
C LYS A 513 -28.13 -40.14 -2.88
N LEU A 514 -27.17 -40.08 -3.80
CA LEU A 514 -26.52 -41.27 -4.38
C LEU A 514 -25.46 -41.88 -3.51
N PHE A 515 -24.62 -41.00 -2.89
CA PHE A 515 -23.41 -41.41 -2.22
C PHE A 515 -23.42 -41.07 -0.71
N ILE A 516 -23.71 -39.81 -0.37
CA ILE A 516 -23.46 -39.29 0.98
C ILE A 516 -24.45 -39.85 1.98
N LYS A 517 -25.73 -40.02 1.62
CA LYS A 517 -26.77 -40.47 2.55
C LYS A 517 -26.45 -41.84 3.17
N ASN A 518 -26.11 -42.82 2.34
CA ASN A 518 -25.79 -44.17 2.82
C ASN A 518 -24.49 -44.20 3.62
N TRP A 519 -23.51 -43.39 3.21
CA TRP A 519 -22.26 -43.20 3.91
C TRP A 519 -22.44 -42.49 5.26
N ALA A 520 -23.23 -41.42 5.30
CA ALA A 520 -23.57 -40.72 6.52
C ALA A 520 -24.27 -41.62 7.54
N GLN A 521 -25.26 -42.44 7.10
CA GLN A 521 -25.94 -43.39 7.97
C GLN A 521 -24.99 -44.47 8.49
N SER A 522 -24.12 -45.00 7.66
CA SER A 522 -23.10 -45.96 8.08
C SER A 522 -22.07 -45.32 9.06
N PHE A 523 -21.68 -44.10 8.79
CA PHE A 523 -20.80 -43.34 9.68
C PHE A 523 -21.45 -43.11 11.04
N GLN A 524 -22.68 -42.60 11.09
CA GLN A 524 -23.41 -42.33 12.33
C GLN A 524 -23.66 -43.61 13.14
N ASN A 525 -24.16 -44.65 12.50
CA ASN A 525 -24.60 -45.87 13.20
C ASN A 525 -23.45 -46.83 13.54
N THR A 526 -22.34 -46.80 12.79
CA THR A 526 -21.25 -47.77 12.98
C THR A 526 -19.96 -47.12 13.45
N PHE A 527 -19.45 -46.17 12.69
CA PHE A 527 -18.14 -45.56 13.00
C PHE A 527 -18.20 -44.68 14.25
N LEU A 528 -19.17 -43.77 14.30
CA LEU A 528 -19.32 -42.83 15.43
C LEU A 528 -19.59 -43.58 16.74
N VAL A 529 -20.49 -44.57 16.74
CA VAL A 529 -20.77 -45.42 17.91
C VAL A 529 -19.51 -46.20 18.34
N SER A 530 -18.76 -46.72 17.38
CA SER A 530 -17.51 -47.41 17.65
C SER A 530 -16.45 -46.47 18.27
N LEU A 531 -16.34 -45.27 17.75
CA LEU A 531 -15.44 -44.22 18.24
C LEU A 531 -15.83 -43.80 19.67
N GLU A 532 -17.12 -43.55 19.89
CA GLU A 532 -17.69 -43.19 21.20
C GLU A 532 -17.38 -44.29 22.24
N ASN A 533 -17.59 -45.54 21.88
CA ASN A 533 -17.29 -46.68 22.77
C ASN A 533 -15.78 -46.81 23.04
N LYS A 534 -14.92 -46.60 22.06
CA LYS A 534 -13.46 -46.59 22.26
C LYS A 534 -13.06 -45.43 23.17
N TYR A 535 -13.59 -44.24 22.94
CA TYR A 535 -13.34 -43.07 23.80
C TYR A 535 -13.78 -43.31 25.22
N ARG A 536 -15.01 -43.85 25.42
CA ARG A 536 -15.53 -44.21 26.73
C ARG A 536 -14.64 -45.18 27.48
N LYS A 537 -14.14 -46.22 26.77
CA LYS A 537 -13.17 -47.19 27.36
C LYS A 537 -11.85 -46.53 27.73
N PHE A 538 -11.33 -45.68 26.82
CA PHE A 538 -10.11 -44.93 27.06
C PHE A 538 -10.23 -43.97 28.25
N LEU A 539 -11.32 -43.20 28.27
CA LEU A 539 -11.58 -42.29 29.37
C LEU A 539 -11.77 -43.02 30.72
N GLY A 540 -12.52 -44.13 30.72
CA GLY A 540 -12.64 -45.00 31.88
C GLY A 540 -11.29 -45.57 32.37
N PHE A 541 -10.41 -45.91 31.42
CA PHE A 541 -9.04 -46.35 31.73
C PHE A 541 -8.21 -45.17 32.30
N ALA A 542 -8.24 -44.02 31.67
CA ALA A 542 -7.50 -42.84 32.07
C ALA A 542 -7.90 -42.29 33.45
N LEU A 543 -9.20 -42.35 33.79
CA LEU A 543 -9.76 -41.87 35.06
C LEU A 543 -9.74 -42.89 36.18
N SER A 544 -9.31 -44.14 35.95
CA SER A 544 -9.31 -45.19 36.96
C SER A 544 -8.03 -45.22 37.82
N GLY A 545 -8.20 -45.31 39.15
CA GLY A 545 -7.09 -45.48 40.12
C GLY A 545 -6.09 -44.33 40.11
N PHE A 546 -4.79 -44.68 40.05
CA PHE A 546 -3.68 -43.70 40.03
C PHE A 546 -3.37 -43.08 38.65
N LYS A 547 -4.02 -43.56 37.59
CA LYS A 547 -3.73 -43.15 36.20
C LYS A 547 -3.97 -41.69 35.91
N PRO A 548 -4.99 -40.98 36.47
CA PRO A 548 -5.15 -39.55 36.25
C PRO A 548 -3.90 -38.72 36.56
N ILE A 549 -3.20 -39.07 37.64
CA ILE A 549 -1.96 -38.40 38.06
C ILE A 549 -0.85 -38.70 37.03
N LEU A 550 -0.81 -39.94 36.50
CA LEU A 550 0.16 -40.32 35.47
C LEU A 550 -0.09 -39.61 34.15
N PHE A 551 -1.34 -39.44 33.73
CA PHE A 551 -1.71 -38.62 32.56
C PHE A 551 -1.38 -37.14 32.77
N LEU A 552 -1.65 -36.59 33.94
CA LEU A 552 -1.28 -35.23 34.29
C LEU A 552 0.25 -35.06 34.24
N GLY A 553 1.00 -35.97 34.85
CA GLY A 553 2.46 -35.96 34.77
C GLY A 553 2.99 -36.10 33.34
N GLY A 554 2.34 -36.96 32.53
CA GLY A 554 2.62 -37.09 31.10
C GLY A 554 2.40 -35.80 30.31
N THR A 555 1.32 -35.03 30.64
CA THR A 555 1.06 -33.72 30.02
C THR A 555 2.15 -32.72 30.35
N PHE A 556 2.58 -32.65 31.62
CA PHE A 556 3.69 -31.77 32.01
C PHE A 556 5.01 -32.24 31.37
N PHE A 557 5.26 -33.54 31.31
CA PHE A 557 6.44 -34.05 30.61
C PHE A 557 6.48 -33.66 29.14
N LEU A 558 5.35 -33.77 28.42
CA LEU A 558 5.23 -33.34 27.02
C LEU A 558 5.43 -31.82 26.89
N LEU A 559 4.90 -31.05 27.81
CA LEU A 559 5.09 -29.59 27.83
C LEU A 559 6.56 -29.21 27.98
N PHE A 560 7.24 -29.79 29.00
CA PHE A 560 8.68 -29.52 29.19
C PHE A 560 9.54 -30.08 28.04
N SER A 561 9.17 -31.23 27.50
CA SER A 561 9.83 -31.78 26.30
C SER A 561 9.67 -30.87 25.06
N SER A 562 8.50 -30.24 24.91
CA SER A 562 8.27 -29.26 23.85
C SER A 562 9.18 -28.04 24.01
N PHE A 563 9.31 -27.49 25.22
CA PHE A 563 10.25 -26.38 25.48
C PHE A 563 11.70 -26.80 25.25
N ALA A 564 12.08 -28.00 25.66
CA ALA A 564 13.43 -28.53 25.40
C ALA A 564 13.73 -28.71 23.91
N LEU A 565 12.76 -29.22 23.15
CA LEU A 565 12.85 -29.33 21.69
C LEU A 565 12.96 -27.95 21.02
N MET A 566 12.21 -26.98 21.50
CA MET A 566 12.25 -25.61 21.00
C MET A 566 13.60 -24.93 21.30
N GLY A 567 14.25 -25.30 22.43
CA GLY A 567 15.61 -24.85 22.74
C GLY A 567 16.69 -25.51 21.89
N ILE A 568 16.50 -26.77 21.46
CA ILE A 568 17.45 -27.53 20.62
C ILE A 568 17.27 -27.13 19.12
N PHE A 569 16.03 -26.92 18.71
CA PHE A 569 15.67 -26.53 17.35
C PHE A 569 14.89 -25.19 17.40
N PRO A 570 15.59 -24.07 17.64
CA PRO A 570 14.92 -22.78 17.71
C PRO A 570 14.29 -22.43 16.35
N PRO A 571 12.98 -22.15 16.29
CA PRO A 571 12.37 -21.66 15.07
C PRO A 571 12.90 -20.26 14.76
N SER A 572 13.05 -19.94 13.48
CA SER A 572 13.26 -18.55 13.06
C SER A 572 12.01 -17.74 13.41
N VAL A 573 12.21 -16.60 14.05
CA VAL A 573 11.11 -15.68 14.39
C VAL A 573 11.11 -14.56 13.38
N GLU A 574 10.12 -14.56 12.50
CA GLU A 574 9.88 -13.52 11.51
C GLU A 574 8.47 -12.99 11.70
N PHE A 575 8.33 -11.67 11.75
CA PHE A 575 7.01 -11.06 11.90
C PHE A 575 6.20 -11.17 10.60
N PHE A 576 6.82 -10.85 9.46
CA PHE A 576 6.30 -11.13 8.13
C PHE A 576 7.16 -12.22 7.48
N PRO A 577 6.56 -13.35 7.07
CA PRO A 577 7.32 -14.41 6.42
C PRO A 577 7.89 -13.91 5.10
N GLU A 578 9.09 -14.36 4.78
CA GLU A 578 9.72 -14.06 3.49
C GLU A 578 8.89 -14.66 2.36
N ASN A 579 8.35 -13.79 1.53
CA ASN A 579 7.63 -14.16 0.32
C ASN A 579 8.49 -13.89 -0.92
N GLN A 580 8.11 -14.52 -2.02
CA GLN A 580 8.70 -14.18 -3.32
C GLN A 580 8.31 -12.74 -3.70
N PRO A 581 9.30 -11.86 -3.99
CA PRO A 581 9.05 -10.47 -4.29
C PRO A 581 8.14 -10.29 -5.50
N LYS A 582 7.28 -9.30 -5.42
CA LYS A 582 6.48 -8.80 -6.55
C LYS A 582 7.22 -7.72 -7.30
N GLN A 583 8.08 -6.99 -6.60
CA GLN A 583 9.00 -6.03 -7.17
C GLN A 583 10.41 -6.29 -6.64
N ILE A 584 11.38 -6.13 -7.53
CA ILE A 584 12.79 -6.04 -7.16
C ILE A 584 13.19 -4.59 -7.37
N LEU A 585 13.66 -3.97 -6.31
CA LEU A 585 14.08 -2.57 -6.27
C LEU A 585 15.60 -2.53 -6.22
N VAL A 586 16.23 -1.91 -7.20
CA VAL A 586 17.67 -1.70 -7.20
C VAL A 586 17.93 -0.22 -6.96
N PHE A 587 18.37 0.12 -5.74
CA PHE A 587 18.76 1.48 -5.40
C PHE A 587 20.24 1.69 -5.71
N ILE A 588 20.54 2.86 -6.23
CA ILE A 588 21.87 3.28 -6.69
C ILE A 588 22.14 4.63 -6.05
N GLU A 589 23.16 4.72 -5.23
CA GLU A 589 23.45 5.91 -4.47
C GLU A 589 24.92 6.32 -4.58
N TYR A 590 25.14 7.53 -5.04
CA TYR A 590 26.41 8.21 -5.02
C TYR A 590 26.52 9.13 -3.79
N PRO A 591 27.71 9.56 -3.39
CA PRO A 591 27.85 10.64 -2.42
C PRO A 591 27.09 11.90 -2.86
N GLU A 592 26.52 12.62 -1.90
CA GLU A 592 25.87 13.91 -2.14
C GLU A 592 26.77 14.86 -2.93
N GLY A 593 26.17 15.78 -3.69
CA GLY A 593 26.90 16.65 -4.61
C GLY A 593 27.27 16.02 -5.96
N THR A 594 26.93 14.76 -6.20
CA THR A 594 27.16 14.11 -7.49
C THR A 594 26.15 14.60 -8.53
N ALA A 595 26.66 15.05 -9.69
CA ALA A 595 25.83 15.53 -10.78
C ALA A 595 24.95 14.41 -11.36
N ILE A 596 23.67 14.71 -11.63
CA ILE A 596 22.65 13.77 -12.10
C ILE A 596 23.07 13.02 -13.38
N LYS A 597 23.82 13.65 -14.28
CA LYS A 597 24.33 13.01 -15.52
C LYS A 597 25.24 11.81 -15.23
N LYS A 598 26.07 11.89 -14.17
CA LYS A 598 26.95 10.81 -13.74
C LYS A 598 26.11 9.65 -13.21
N THR A 599 25.17 9.96 -12.35
CA THR A 599 24.22 8.97 -11.78
C THR A 599 23.43 8.28 -12.89
N ASN A 600 22.90 9.05 -13.85
CA ASN A 600 22.17 8.52 -14.99
C ASN A 600 23.01 7.57 -15.86
N THR A 601 24.27 7.94 -16.13
CA THR A 601 25.16 7.08 -16.93
C THR A 601 25.43 5.76 -16.23
N THR A 602 25.63 5.79 -14.93
CA THR A 602 25.88 4.58 -14.14
C THR A 602 24.61 3.74 -14.00
N THR A 603 23.46 4.35 -13.75
CA THR A 603 22.18 3.65 -13.71
C THR A 603 21.91 2.93 -15.03
N SER A 604 22.20 3.56 -16.18
CA SER A 604 22.04 2.91 -17.49
C SER A 604 22.97 1.69 -17.67
N ARG A 605 24.20 1.74 -17.15
CA ARG A 605 25.11 0.58 -17.17
C ARG A 605 24.63 -0.55 -16.27
N ILE A 606 24.14 -0.21 -15.09
CA ILE A 606 23.55 -1.18 -14.14
C ILE A 606 22.32 -1.84 -14.75
N GLU A 607 21.46 -1.07 -15.40
CA GLU A 607 20.29 -1.54 -16.14
C GLU A 607 20.68 -2.59 -17.21
N GLN A 608 21.74 -2.33 -17.98
CA GLN A 608 22.26 -3.29 -18.97
C GLN A 608 22.78 -4.59 -18.32
N GLU A 609 23.43 -4.50 -17.15
CA GLU A 609 23.88 -5.69 -16.41
C GLU A 609 22.70 -6.50 -15.87
N ILE A 610 21.64 -5.82 -15.43
CA ILE A 610 20.38 -6.47 -14.98
C ILE A 610 19.72 -7.20 -16.15
N PHE A 611 19.65 -6.58 -17.34
CA PHE A 611 19.06 -7.21 -18.52
C PHE A 611 19.79 -8.50 -18.92
N LYS A 612 21.10 -8.56 -18.79
CA LYS A 612 21.85 -9.81 -19.01
C LYS A 612 21.44 -10.95 -18.07
N VAL A 613 20.98 -10.61 -16.85
CA VAL A 613 20.46 -11.62 -15.93
C VAL A 613 19.05 -12.02 -16.31
N ILE A 614 18.19 -11.05 -16.62
CA ILE A 614 16.79 -11.28 -17.00
C ILE A 614 16.68 -12.12 -18.28
N GLU A 615 17.61 -11.94 -19.22
CA GLU A 615 17.64 -12.65 -20.50
C GLU A 615 18.19 -14.08 -20.41
N ARG A 616 18.62 -14.55 -19.24
CA ARG A 616 19.10 -15.93 -19.09
C ARG A 616 18.00 -16.95 -19.40
N PRO A 617 18.36 -18.11 -20.00
CA PRO A 617 17.38 -19.13 -20.39
C PRO A 617 16.48 -19.64 -19.24
N GLU A 618 16.97 -19.58 -18.01
CA GLU A 618 16.23 -20.03 -16.83
C GLU A 618 15.04 -19.13 -16.48
N TYR A 619 15.03 -17.88 -16.96
CA TYR A 619 13.98 -16.89 -16.74
C TYR A 619 13.09 -16.66 -17.96
N ASN A 620 13.36 -17.33 -19.09
CA ASN A 620 12.68 -17.13 -20.36
C ASN A 620 12.13 -18.45 -20.92
N ASP A 621 10.96 -18.37 -21.55
CA ASP A 621 10.37 -19.44 -22.37
C ASP A 621 10.28 -18.93 -23.82
N GLY A 622 11.31 -19.17 -24.60
CA GLY A 622 11.48 -18.60 -25.93
C GLY A 622 11.76 -17.09 -25.87
N GLU A 623 10.94 -16.30 -26.54
CA GLU A 623 11.02 -14.82 -26.53
C GLU A 623 10.29 -14.18 -25.33
N PHE A 624 9.64 -14.99 -24.50
CA PHE A 624 8.78 -14.51 -23.45
C PHE A 624 9.45 -14.63 -22.06
N ASN A 625 9.57 -13.51 -21.33
CA ASN A 625 10.09 -13.53 -19.98
C ASN A 625 9.02 -14.04 -18.98
N LEU A 626 9.36 -15.07 -18.21
CA LEU A 626 8.44 -15.71 -17.26
C LEU A 626 8.20 -14.88 -15.99
N LEU A 627 9.16 -14.04 -15.59
CA LEU A 627 9.12 -13.33 -14.32
C LEU A 627 8.80 -11.84 -14.48
N VAL A 628 9.51 -11.14 -15.36
CA VAL A 628 9.48 -9.69 -15.43
C VAL A 628 8.35 -9.21 -16.35
N GLU A 629 7.48 -8.36 -15.84
CA GLU A 629 6.40 -7.71 -16.59
C GLU A 629 6.82 -6.32 -17.06
N SER A 630 7.48 -5.55 -16.19
CA SER A 630 8.00 -4.22 -16.51
C SER A 630 9.31 -3.94 -15.81
N GLY A 631 10.17 -3.14 -16.45
CA GLY A 631 11.43 -2.65 -15.92
C GLY A 631 11.52 -1.14 -16.12
N VAL A 632 11.49 -0.39 -15.02
CA VAL A 632 11.51 1.08 -15.02
C VAL A 632 12.73 1.58 -14.27
N ALA A 633 13.54 2.41 -14.92
CA ALA A 633 14.65 3.11 -14.30
C ALA A 633 14.33 4.59 -14.12
N GLN A 634 14.52 5.11 -12.91
CA GLN A 634 14.35 6.52 -12.53
C GLN A 634 15.66 7.04 -11.95
N VAL A 635 16.03 8.27 -12.23
CA VAL A 635 17.22 8.94 -11.68
C VAL A 635 16.84 10.36 -11.30
N GLY A 636 17.29 10.80 -10.14
CA GLY A 636 16.93 12.11 -9.59
C GLY A 636 15.59 12.08 -8.87
N GLU A 637 14.65 12.92 -9.26
CA GLU A 637 13.32 12.95 -8.67
C GLU A 637 12.62 11.58 -8.77
N GLY A 638 12.05 11.13 -7.66
CA GLY A 638 11.36 9.84 -7.55
C GLY A 638 12.27 8.61 -7.42
N ALA A 639 13.59 8.79 -7.46
CA ALA A 639 14.54 7.69 -7.28
C ALA A 639 14.82 7.35 -5.81
N GLY A 640 14.44 8.21 -4.86
CA GLY A 640 14.63 7.99 -3.43
C GLY A 640 13.71 6.92 -2.88
N ASN A 641 14.00 6.52 -1.64
CA ASN A 641 13.11 5.75 -0.81
C ASN A 641 12.42 6.70 0.19
N PRO A 642 11.13 7.01 0.04
CA PRO A 642 10.45 8.02 0.87
C PRO A 642 10.54 7.76 2.38
N TYR A 643 10.71 6.49 2.77
CA TYR A 643 10.80 6.08 4.17
C TYR A 643 12.16 6.29 4.80
N ILE A 644 13.21 6.30 3.98
CA ILE A 644 14.60 6.50 4.41
C ILE A 644 14.99 7.96 4.24
N ASP A 645 14.48 8.60 3.21
CA ASP A 645 14.80 9.98 2.83
C ASP A 645 13.87 11.03 3.50
N ASN A 646 13.21 10.66 4.60
CA ASN A 646 12.30 11.53 5.38
C ASN A 646 11.25 12.24 4.51
N GLY A 647 10.67 11.51 3.56
CA GLY A 647 9.68 12.06 2.63
C GLY A 647 10.24 12.97 1.54
N ASN A 648 11.54 13.19 1.48
CA ASN A 648 12.15 13.93 0.38
C ASN A 648 12.18 13.07 -0.88
N THR A 649 11.32 13.40 -1.83
CA THR A 649 11.24 12.73 -3.15
C THR A 649 11.72 13.67 -4.26
N ASN A 650 12.04 14.90 -3.96
CA ASN A 650 12.36 15.92 -4.95
C ASN A 650 13.85 15.89 -5.26
N GLU A 651 14.59 16.75 -5.38
CA GLU A 651 15.96 16.88 -5.84
C GLU A 651 16.97 15.88 -5.23
N LEU A 652 17.06 14.68 -5.79
CA LEU A 652 18.02 13.64 -5.41
C LEU A 652 18.96 13.27 -6.58
N PRO A 653 19.80 14.21 -7.07
CA PRO A 653 20.61 14.01 -8.27
C PRO A 653 21.63 12.88 -8.13
N HIS A 654 22.01 12.52 -6.91
CA HIS A 654 22.95 11.45 -6.59
C HIS A 654 22.29 10.06 -6.51
N LYS A 655 20.94 9.98 -6.62
CA LYS A 655 20.19 8.71 -6.49
C LYS A 655 19.61 8.23 -7.80
N GLY A 656 19.61 6.91 -7.98
CA GLY A 656 18.94 6.20 -9.06
C GLY A 656 18.20 4.98 -8.50
N LYS A 657 17.09 4.61 -9.15
CA LYS A 657 16.27 3.45 -8.79
C LYS A 657 15.86 2.68 -10.04
N ILE A 658 16.03 1.37 -10.03
CA ILE A 658 15.48 0.49 -11.07
C ILE A 658 14.44 -0.41 -10.40
N THR A 659 13.22 -0.35 -10.90
CA THR A 659 12.09 -1.14 -10.41
C THR A 659 11.74 -2.20 -11.44
N LEU A 660 11.90 -3.46 -11.07
CA LEU A 660 11.43 -4.60 -11.85
C LEU A 660 10.13 -5.11 -11.27
N THR A 661 9.04 -4.98 -12.00
CA THR A 661 7.73 -5.51 -11.57
C THR A 661 7.57 -6.92 -12.11
N MET A 662 7.26 -7.86 -11.20
CA MET A 662 7.09 -9.26 -11.54
C MET A 662 5.67 -9.55 -12.01
N ARG A 663 5.53 -10.51 -12.93
CA ARG A 663 4.23 -11.07 -13.32
C ARG A 663 3.49 -11.68 -12.14
N GLU A 664 2.18 -11.84 -12.27
CA GLU A 664 1.39 -12.55 -11.26
C GLU A 664 1.96 -13.96 -11.02
N PHE A 665 1.99 -14.38 -9.75
CA PHE A 665 2.59 -15.65 -9.32
C PHE A 665 2.12 -16.86 -10.14
N LYS A 666 0.84 -16.88 -10.54
CA LYS A 666 0.24 -17.96 -11.35
C LYS A 666 0.84 -18.07 -12.75
N LEU A 667 1.42 -16.98 -13.27
CA LEU A 667 1.96 -16.88 -14.62
C LEU A 667 3.48 -17.14 -14.68
N ARG A 668 4.14 -17.27 -13.51
CA ARG A 668 5.61 -17.41 -13.42
C ARG A 668 6.13 -18.83 -13.74
N GLY A 669 5.27 -19.79 -14.07
CA GLY A 669 5.70 -21.16 -14.41
C GLY A 669 6.47 -21.90 -13.31
N GLY A 670 6.35 -21.47 -12.04
CA GLY A 670 7.09 -22.04 -10.91
C GLY A 670 8.51 -21.47 -10.72
N VAL A 671 8.92 -20.48 -11.52
CA VAL A 671 10.21 -19.81 -11.40
C VAL A 671 10.19 -18.81 -10.24
N SER A 672 11.27 -18.78 -9.46
CA SER A 672 11.38 -17.96 -8.24
C SER A 672 11.90 -16.55 -8.54
N SER A 673 11.14 -15.53 -8.17
CA SER A 673 11.61 -14.14 -8.25
C SER A 673 12.68 -13.81 -7.19
N GLU A 674 12.75 -14.55 -6.09
CA GLU A 674 13.83 -14.41 -5.11
C GLU A 674 15.16 -14.93 -5.66
N SER A 675 15.15 -15.96 -6.51
CA SER A 675 16.34 -16.41 -7.21
C SER A 675 16.86 -15.35 -8.15
N LEU A 676 15.96 -14.71 -8.89
CA LEU A 676 16.31 -13.57 -9.76
C LEU A 676 16.93 -12.41 -8.97
N ARG A 677 16.34 -12.05 -7.82
CA ARG A 677 16.91 -11.00 -6.95
C ARG A 677 18.35 -11.31 -6.54
N LYS A 678 18.58 -12.53 -6.06
CA LYS A 678 19.93 -12.98 -5.65
C LYS A 678 20.92 -13.00 -6.81
N ASP A 679 20.49 -13.40 -7.98
CA ASP A 679 21.33 -13.40 -9.17
C ASP A 679 21.67 -11.98 -9.65
N ILE A 680 20.73 -11.05 -9.57
CA ILE A 680 20.97 -9.62 -9.83
C ILE A 680 21.96 -9.07 -8.81
N GLN A 681 21.78 -9.32 -7.51
CA GLN A 681 22.70 -8.92 -6.46
C GLN A 681 24.12 -9.41 -6.76
N LYS A 682 24.27 -10.71 -7.03
CA LYS A 682 25.55 -11.32 -7.36
C LYS A 682 26.18 -10.75 -8.63
N GLN A 683 25.36 -10.38 -9.64
CA GLN A 683 25.83 -9.80 -10.88
C GLN A 683 26.39 -8.39 -10.69
N LEU A 684 25.82 -7.62 -9.77
CA LEU A 684 26.20 -6.24 -9.52
C LEU A 684 27.32 -6.10 -8.49
N ASP A 685 27.47 -7.08 -7.61
CA ASP A 685 28.42 -7.04 -6.50
C ASP A 685 29.85 -6.78 -6.98
N GLY A 686 30.52 -5.79 -6.38
CA GLY A 686 31.88 -5.39 -6.64
C GLY A 686 32.18 -4.78 -8.03
N LYS A 687 31.21 -4.65 -8.93
CA LYS A 687 31.43 -4.15 -10.30
C LYS A 687 31.47 -2.64 -10.41
N PHE A 688 30.88 -1.91 -9.51
CA PHE A 688 30.75 -0.44 -9.57
C PHE A 688 31.39 0.22 -8.35
N PRO A 689 32.73 0.41 -8.35
CA PRO A 689 33.41 1.02 -7.20
C PRO A 689 33.00 2.47 -7.00
N GLY A 690 32.78 2.87 -5.75
CA GLY A 690 32.39 4.23 -5.37
C GLY A 690 30.90 4.54 -5.52
N VAL A 691 30.07 3.50 -5.71
CA VAL A 691 28.61 3.56 -5.76
C VAL A 691 28.04 2.55 -4.78
N ALA A 692 27.13 2.96 -3.92
CA ALA A 692 26.34 2.04 -3.12
C ALA A 692 25.19 1.49 -3.97
N ILE A 693 25.05 0.16 -4.05
CA ILE A 693 23.99 -0.52 -4.80
C ILE A 693 23.35 -1.52 -3.89
N SER A 694 22.04 -1.37 -3.62
CA SER A 694 21.26 -2.37 -2.90
C SER A 694 20.18 -2.96 -3.81
N VAL A 695 19.97 -4.29 -3.68
CA VAL A 695 18.92 -5.03 -4.41
C VAL A 695 17.91 -5.53 -3.40
N GLU A 696 16.85 -4.77 -3.26
CA GLU A 696 15.82 -4.96 -2.25
C GLU A 696 14.56 -5.60 -2.84
N LYS A 697 13.74 -6.17 -1.99
CA LYS A 697 12.38 -6.63 -2.30
C LYS A 697 11.36 -5.61 -1.82
N ASP A 698 10.20 -5.60 -2.45
CA ASP A 698 9.06 -4.82 -1.97
C ASP A 698 8.67 -5.22 -0.54
N ALA A 699 8.37 -4.25 0.31
CA ALA A 699 7.92 -4.49 1.66
C ALA A 699 6.48 -5.05 1.66
N ASN A 700 6.26 -6.17 2.38
CA ASN A 700 4.94 -6.78 2.56
C ASN A 700 4.23 -6.30 3.84
N GLY A 701 4.59 -5.15 4.37
CA GLY A 701 4.07 -4.60 5.61
C GLY A 701 4.18 -3.09 5.65
N PRO A 702 3.95 -2.48 6.83
CA PRO A 702 4.23 -1.07 6.99
C PRO A 702 5.70 -0.82 6.70
N PRO A 703 6.04 0.33 6.13
CA PRO A 703 7.42 0.67 5.86
C PRO A 703 8.21 0.63 7.16
N ALA A 704 9.24 -0.17 7.17
CA ALA A 704 10.21 -0.24 8.24
C ALA A 704 11.51 0.40 7.73
N GLY A 705 12.17 1.19 8.57
CA GLY A 705 13.54 1.63 8.31
C GLY A 705 14.50 0.43 8.21
N TYR A 706 15.78 0.69 8.23
CA TYR A 706 16.78 -0.39 8.26
C TYR A 706 16.56 -1.29 9.49
N PRO A 707 16.76 -2.61 9.36
CA PRO A 707 16.55 -3.55 10.46
C PRO A 707 17.42 -3.26 11.69
N ILE A 708 18.60 -2.68 11.46
CA ILE A 708 19.54 -2.27 12.52
C ILE A 708 20.09 -0.89 12.12
N THR A 709 19.91 0.07 13.01
CA THR A 709 20.50 1.40 12.88
C THR A 709 21.48 1.60 14.05
N ILE A 710 22.71 1.97 13.75
CA ILE A 710 23.74 2.29 14.76
C ILE A 710 23.91 3.80 14.74
N GLU A 711 23.50 4.45 15.80
CA GLU A 711 23.63 5.89 15.97
C GLU A 711 24.89 6.21 16.76
N ILE A 712 25.72 7.13 16.24
CA ILE A 712 26.95 7.58 16.87
C ILE A 712 26.79 9.07 17.19
N THR A 713 26.78 9.41 18.46
CA THR A 713 26.56 10.79 18.93
C THR A 713 27.86 11.40 19.48
N GLY A 714 28.01 12.71 19.35
CA GLY A 714 29.16 13.45 19.89
C GLY A 714 29.16 14.91 19.44
N GLU A 715 29.95 15.75 20.10
CA GLU A 715 30.00 17.19 19.86
C GLU A 715 30.85 17.60 18.65
N ASN A 716 31.80 16.75 18.23
CA ASN A 716 32.71 17.07 17.14
C ASN A 716 32.41 16.26 15.88
N TYR A 717 31.90 16.94 14.86
CA TYR A 717 31.48 16.35 13.59
C TYR A 717 32.58 15.54 12.89
N LEU A 718 33.83 16.08 12.82
CA LEU A 718 34.93 15.36 12.16
C LEU A 718 35.28 14.05 12.89
N ASN A 719 35.25 14.07 14.23
CA ASN A 719 35.46 12.86 15.02
C ASN A 719 34.34 11.83 14.85
N LEU A 720 33.08 12.31 14.68
CA LEU A 720 31.95 11.44 14.41
C LEU A 720 32.10 10.71 13.09
N ILE A 721 32.40 11.43 12.00
CA ILE A 721 32.64 10.84 10.68
C ILE A 721 33.78 9.81 10.74
N GLN A 722 34.92 10.18 11.38
CA GLN A 722 36.04 9.25 11.49
C GLN A 722 35.66 7.98 12.27
N THR A 723 34.87 8.12 13.33
CA THR A 723 34.43 7.01 14.16
C THR A 723 33.45 6.15 13.38
N ALA A 724 32.50 6.73 12.67
CA ALA A 724 31.55 6.02 11.81
C ALA A 724 32.27 5.24 10.71
N GLN A 725 33.25 5.85 10.04
CA GLN A 725 34.05 5.18 9.02
C GLN A 725 34.85 4.01 9.61
N ASN A 726 35.51 4.21 10.75
CA ASN A 726 36.25 3.14 11.41
C ASN A 726 35.35 1.98 11.83
N MET A 727 34.12 2.26 12.27
CA MET A 727 33.14 1.26 12.66
C MET A 727 32.63 0.48 11.43
N LYS A 728 32.32 1.19 10.35
CA LYS A 728 31.91 0.59 9.06
C LYS A 728 33.01 -0.36 8.55
N ASP A 729 34.26 0.10 8.54
CA ASP A 729 35.40 -0.71 8.09
C ASP A 729 35.62 -1.95 8.99
N TYR A 730 35.43 -1.79 10.30
CA TYR A 730 35.52 -2.89 11.26
C TYR A 730 34.43 -3.94 11.04
N LEU A 731 33.17 -3.52 10.88
CA LEU A 731 32.04 -4.41 10.62
C LEU A 731 32.17 -5.14 9.28
N ASN A 732 32.62 -4.46 8.23
CA ASN A 732 32.94 -5.05 6.95
C ASN A 732 34.06 -6.11 7.05
N LYS A 733 35.08 -5.86 7.86
CA LYS A 733 36.20 -6.79 8.08
C LYS A 733 35.79 -8.06 8.83
N ILE A 734 34.86 -7.95 9.78
CA ILE A 734 34.36 -9.10 10.55
C ILE A 734 33.41 -9.96 9.67
N ASN A 735 32.80 -9.39 8.66
CA ASN A 735 31.82 -10.05 7.80
C ASN A 735 30.73 -10.77 8.61
N VAL A 736 29.93 -9.99 9.33
CA VAL A 736 28.88 -10.51 10.21
C VAL A 736 27.87 -11.30 9.38
N SER A 737 27.64 -12.56 9.74
CA SER A 737 26.68 -13.42 9.03
C SER A 737 25.26 -12.82 9.13
N GLY A 738 24.58 -12.67 7.99
CA GLY A 738 23.23 -12.11 7.90
C GLY A 738 23.18 -10.59 7.61
N VAL A 739 24.33 -9.92 7.55
CA VAL A 739 24.44 -8.54 7.09
C VAL A 739 24.81 -8.55 5.61
N GLU A 740 23.91 -8.04 4.76
CA GLU A 740 24.13 -7.97 3.30
C GLU A 740 24.87 -6.69 2.91
N GLU A 741 24.57 -5.57 3.56
CA GLU A 741 25.17 -4.25 3.25
C GLU A 741 25.20 -3.35 4.49
N LEU A 742 26.22 -2.48 4.56
CA LEU A 742 26.35 -1.38 5.53
C LEU A 742 26.32 -0.05 4.77
N LYS A 743 25.28 0.72 5.00
CA LYS A 743 25.14 2.07 4.46
C LYS A 743 25.70 3.11 5.42
#